data_71f7b4a3cfa315f9c3d10f2ed4c8604a
#
_entry.id   71f7b4a3cfa315f9c3d10f2ed4c8604a
#
_cell.length_a   1.000
_cell.length_b   1.000
_cell.length_c   1.000
_cell.angle_alpha   90.00
_cell.angle_beta   90.00
_cell.angle_gamma   90.00
#
_symmetry.space_group_name_H-M   'P 1'
#
loop_
_entity.id
_entity.type
_entity.pdbx_description
1 polymer ?
#
loop_
_entity_poly.entity_id
_entity_poly.type
_entity_poly.pdbx_seq_one_letter_code
_entity_poly.pdbx_strand_id
1 'polypeptide(L)'
;MKLLKYLGIFLILIIVVLYGLLFTGFGNNLVKPYIEKTVKDKSGFDLKLTKFDLNFKSLDISAIINGEISADVKGKYSLFSQSFDLDYSVDVQNLNSFKIKLDEPMGLNGQIRGKMKDFSANGVGKILDSDVRFLAVLKDLKPFDVDLDAKGLNVQKAMKIANQPVFLTGKINAVANIQNGFGEANITSNDLAINKDGLKDKNITIPNNIALDLNSDITLKDNIITASSNLNSKLANIEAKETKFNLDNKNLESDFSLDILDLANLEPFTKQKLNGNLKVDGFTKVVDNKPEFVKFNLVGFGGEVDANLQDKILDAKINSIKIAELMGVASMPKAVSGVINGEIKINDVYDFNNIQGSAILNVMDGKINPVELKKMTNLDFPQNNNFEIASKTLIENGIVNSVSNLASNLFKIDNLKAIYNLKEKDLKADFKASIDDLSKLKEFTKQTLKGNLKASGDVNMKNNTLKGLNLNVNTLGGEIKASSNGLNLNADVNNLKLNDIFALIGQNPLASGDLKAKINLSSIDIKNLNGTANINLSNSVLNDKELSKMLNKEFPKNIKLNANSDINIANSIANFNAVINSDLANLKKLNGSFDINKNSLNANYEAFVNDLSKLAFATGKKMIGSVSLNGEIKKDAKNLVATANSNLFDGNFKANLTNENLKATFDKFKIEKLTHMLDFGEFYEGIGDLVFNYNTLAQKGDFNVDINEGRLTPSKLTTAISIATQKDITKEIFNDSYVKGAINQGLVEFKSQMKAPKMDLNVTKGTLDTKTSKINIPVLINVEKTDIAANVTGTTKDPKVNVSSKYLEQKLEKAIDKGLDKLLGGKKDNANNNLNSNENREEDSLKDGVKNLLKGFF
;
A
#
# COMPACT_ATOMS: atom_id res chain seq x y z
N MET A 1 46.11 -23.52 -32.39
CA MET A 1 47.02 -22.65 -33.13
C MET A 1 48.47 -22.69 -32.59
N LYS A 2 48.78 -22.43 -31.33
CA LYS A 2 50.15 -22.51 -30.78
C LYS A 2 50.78 -23.90 -30.94
N LEU A 3 49.98 -25.00 -30.71
CA LEU A 3 50.47 -26.38 -30.85
C LEU A 3 50.91 -26.72 -32.30
N LEU A 4 50.10 -26.34 -33.28
CA LEU A 4 50.45 -26.48 -34.69
C LEU A 4 51.70 -25.66 -35.05
N LYS A 5 51.86 -24.47 -34.49
CA LYS A 5 53.03 -23.61 -34.71
C LYS A 5 54.30 -24.21 -34.10
N TYR A 6 54.19 -24.84 -32.91
CA TYR A 6 55.29 -25.51 -32.28
C TYR A 6 55.64 -26.87 -32.93
N LEU A 7 54.64 -27.62 -33.41
CA LEU A 7 54.88 -28.82 -34.20
C LEU A 7 55.54 -28.47 -35.57
N GLY A 8 55.08 -27.37 -36.20
CA GLY A 8 55.71 -26.83 -37.42
C GLY A 8 57.12 -26.32 -37.17
N ILE A 9 57.37 -25.60 -36.05
CA ILE A 9 58.72 -25.18 -35.65
C ILE A 9 59.63 -26.37 -35.39
N PHE A 10 59.14 -27.42 -34.76
CA PHE A 10 59.84 -28.65 -34.48
C PHE A 10 60.22 -29.40 -35.77
N LEU A 11 59.29 -29.49 -36.73
CA LEU A 11 59.55 -30.05 -38.03
C LEU A 11 60.56 -29.19 -38.87
N ILE A 12 60.49 -27.89 -38.80
CA ILE A 12 61.39 -26.91 -39.35
C ILE A 12 62.80 -27.09 -38.74
N LEU A 13 62.90 -27.34 -37.42
CA LEU A 13 64.14 -27.54 -36.68
C LEU A 13 64.86 -28.84 -37.17
N ILE A 14 64.08 -29.94 -37.37
CA ILE A 14 64.62 -31.16 -38.02
C ILE A 14 65.13 -30.87 -39.41
N ILE A 15 64.38 -30.07 -40.19
CA ILE A 15 64.78 -29.75 -41.58
C ILE A 15 66.03 -28.86 -41.60
N VAL A 16 66.17 -27.88 -40.75
CA VAL A 16 67.33 -26.98 -40.60
C VAL A 16 68.58 -27.77 -40.18
N VAL A 17 68.38 -28.75 -39.28
CA VAL A 17 69.50 -29.69 -38.88
C VAL A 17 69.90 -30.54 -40.04
N LEU A 18 69.03 -31.04 -40.88
CA LEU A 18 69.36 -31.85 -42.10
C LEU A 18 70.01 -31.02 -43.19
N TYR A 19 69.77 -29.71 -43.32
CA TYR A 19 70.37 -28.83 -44.31
C TYR A 19 71.87 -28.51 -44.08
N GLY A 20 72.33 -28.52 -42.84
CA GLY A 20 73.65 -28.06 -42.46
C GLY A 20 74.72 -29.18 -42.45
N LEU A 21 74.42 -30.43 -42.81
CA LEU A 21 75.23 -31.60 -42.47
C LEU A 21 75.95 -32.19 -43.66
N LEU A 22 77.18 -32.09 -43.62
CA LEU A 22 78.16 -32.70 -44.61
C LEU A 22 78.89 -33.88 -44.00
N PHE A 23 78.86 -34.93 -44.41
CA PHE A 23 79.06 -36.15 -45.23
C PHE A 23 80.22 -37.13 -44.89
N THR A 24 80.83 -37.26 -43.73
CA THR A 24 81.71 -38.32 -43.31
C THR A 24 81.68 -38.51 -41.79
N GLY A 25 82.08 -39.75 -41.30
CA GLY A 25 82.13 -40.00 -39.86
C GLY A 25 83.17 -39.11 -39.15
N PHE A 26 84.26 -38.69 -39.83
CA PHE A 26 85.09 -37.62 -39.24
C PHE A 26 84.45 -36.22 -39.30
N GLY A 27 83.84 -35.91 -40.45
CA GLY A 27 83.09 -34.66 -40.61
C GLY A 27 81.90 -34.60 -39.72
N ASN A 28 81.18 -35.66 -39.48
CA ASN A 28 80.15 -35.82 -38.54
C ASN A 28 80.55 -35.38 -37.12
N ASN A 29 81.72 -35.81 -36.65
CA ASN A 29 82.26 -35.46 -35.34
C ASN A 29 82.74 -33.99 -35.27
N LEU A 30 83.14 -33.37 -36.38
CA LEU A 30 83.54 -32.00 -36.47
C LEU A 30 82.31 -31.05 -36.62
N VAL A 31 81.33 -31.44 -37.42
CA VAL A 31 80.10 -30.66 -37.67
C VAL A 31 79.10 -30.72 -36.50
N LYS A 32 79.08 -31.85 -35.81
CA LYS A 32 78.23 -32.06 -34.63
C LYS A 32 78.25 -30.89 -33.62
N PRO A 33 79.37 -30.48 -33.06
CA PRO A 33 79.40 -29.37 -32.10
C PRO A 33 79.04 -28.03 -32.74
N TYR A 34 79.31 -27.86 -34.00
CA TYR A 34 78.93 -26.65 -34.77
C TYR A 34 77.44 -26.59 -34.99
N ILE A 35 76.80 -27.71 -35.25
CA ILE A 35 75.30 -27.77 -35.35
C ILE A 35 74.72 -27.51 -34.00
N GLU A 36 75.15 -28.14 -32.94
CA GLU A 36 74.72 -27.96 -31.62
C GLU A 36 74.78 -26.47 -31.19
N LYS A 37 75.92 -25.83 -31.44
CA LYS A 37 76.15 -24.40 -31.20
C LYS A 37 75.28 -23.54 -32.11
N THR A 38 75.18 -23.80 -33.38
CA THR A 38 74.38 -22.98 -34.30
C THR A 38 72.91 -23.03 -33.96
N VAL A 39 72.36 -24.17 -33.59
CA VAL A 39 71.04 -24.32 -33.10
C VAL A 39 70.79 -23.52 -31.82
N LYS A 40 71.70 -23.59 -30.88
CA LYS A 40 71.63 -22.82 -29.61
C LYS A 40 71.67 -21.32 -29.87
N ASP A 41 72.63 -20.88 -30.73
CA ASP A 41 72.78 -19.45 -31.05
C ASP A 41 71.59 -18.85 -31.83
N LYS A 42 70.94 -19.64 -32.71
CA LYS A 42 69.84 -19.15 -33.57
C LYS A 42 68.45 -19.36 -32.94
N SER A 43 68.25 -20.44 -32.25
CA SER A 43 66.94 -20.79 -31.66
C SER A 43 66.85 -20.70 -30.14
N GLY A 44 67.98 -20.59 -29.43
CA GLY A 44 68.03 -20.66 -27.99
C GLY A 44 67.88 -22.07 -27.41
N PHE A 45 67.76 -23.11 -28.26
CA PHE A 45 67.53 -24.46 -27.78
C PHE A 45 68.86 -25.15 -27.58
N ASP A 46 69.00 -25.92 -26.51
CA ASP A 46 70.17 -26.74 -26.23
C ASP A 46 70.03 -28.10 -26.91
N LEU A 47 70.64 -28.24 -28.12
CA LEU A 47 70.63 -29.48 -28.86
C LEU A 47 71.85 -30.30 -28.51
N LYS A 48 71.62 -31.52 -28.10
CA LYS A 48 72.69 -32.51 -27.90
C LYS A 48 72.43 -33.66 -28.84
N LEU A 49 73.36 -33.85 -29.79
CA LEU A 49 73.36 -34.96 -30.73
C LEU A 49 74.06 -36.16 -30.06
N THR A 50 73.29 -37.18 -29.63
CA THR A 50 73.76 -38.35 -28.97
C THR A 50 74.34 -39.32 -30.03
N LYS A 51 73.73 -39.37 -31.19
CA LYS A 51 74.23 -40.11 -32.39
C LYS A 51 74.15 -39.16 -33.57
N PHE A 52 75.13 -39.17 -34.41
CA PHE A 52 75.17 -38.35 -35.61
C PHE A 52 75.98 -39.06 -36.68
N ASP A 53 75.28 -39.93 -37.42
CA ASP A 53 75.89 -40.73 -38.50
C ASP A 53 75.30 -40.30 -39.86
N LEU A 54 75.92 -39.38 -40.51
CA LEU A 54 75.57 -38.91 -41.85
C LEU A 54 76.47 -39.50 -42.90
N ASN A 55 75.87 -40.34 -43.74
CA ASN A 55 76.53 -40.94 -44.88
C ASN A 55 76.00 -40.34 -46.17
N PHE A 56 76.68 -40.54 -47.31
CA PHE A 56 76.31 -39.97 -48.63
C PHE A 56 74.89 -40.36 -49.10
N LYS A 57 74.29 -41.46 -48.60
CA LYS A 57 72.96 -41.99 -48.95
C LYS A 57 72.06 -42.26 -47.79
N SER A 58 72.52 -42.10 -46.53
CA SER A 58 71.78 -42.46 -45.37
C SER A 58 72.19 -41.59 -44.22
N LEU A 59 71.25 -41.37 -43.27
CA LEU A 59 71.53 -40.74 -42.02
C LEU A 59 70.95 -41.59 -40.87
N ASP A 60 71.54 -41.46 -39.68
CA ASP A 60 71.07 -42.01 -38.42
C ASP A 60 71.45 -41.02 -37.32
N ILE A 61 70.49 -40.26 -36.87
CA ILE A 61 70.67 -39.16 -35.96
C ILE A 61 69.79 -39.38 -34.72
N SER A 62 70.40 -39.30 -33.57
CA SER A 62 69.72 -39.24 -32.30
C SER A 62 70.06 -37.92 -31.62
N ALA A 63 69.06 -37.21 -31.24
CA ALA A 63 69.16 -35.86 -30.66
C ALA A 63 68.34 -35.73 -29.36
N ILE A 64 68.84 -34.95 -28.42
CA ILE A 64 68.18 -34.55 -27.27
C ILE A 64 68.08 -33.00 -27.25
N ILE A 65 66.90 -32.44 -27.19
CA ILE A 65 66.62 -30.99 -27.18
C ILE A 65 66.29 -30.57 -25.79
N ASN A 66 67.06 -29.63 -25.21
CA ASN A 66 66.89 -29.09 -23.84
C ASN A 66 66.83 -30.14 -22.71
N GLY A 67 67.32 -31.38 -23.00
CA GLY A 67 67.17 -32.52 -22.07
C GLY A 67 65.73 -33.01 -21.90
N GLU A 68 64.81 -32.52 -22.70
CA GLU A 68 63.37 -32.75 -22.55
C GLU A 68 62.74 -33.56 -23.70
N ILE A 69 63.28 -33.43 -24.91
CA ILE A 69 62.79 -34.09 -26.11
C ILE A 69 63.86 -34.94 -26.68
N SER A 70 63.61 -36.23 -26.90
CA SER A 70 64.46 -37.17 -27.63
C SER A 70 63.87 -37.35 -29.04
N ALA A 71 64.75 -37.29 -30.05
CA ALA A 71 64.34 -37.52 -31.40
C ALA A 71 65.39 -38.45 -32.12
N ASP A 72 64.90 -39.52 -32.69
CA ASP A 72 65.66 -40.42 -33.48
C ASP A 72 65.22 -40.37 -34.97
N VAL A 73 66.11 -40.14 -35.87
CA VAL A 73 65.82 -40.08 -37.34
C VAL A 73 66.81 -40.92 -38.07
N LYS A 74 66.30 -41.87 -38.86
CA LYS A 74 67.17 -42.74 -39.67
C LYS A 74 66.58 -43.05 -41.04
N GLY A 75 67.42 -43.23 -42.06
CA GLY A 75 66.96 -43.65 -43.37
C GLY A 75 67.79 -43.18 -44.49
N LYS A 76 67.25 -43.14 -45.65
CA LYS A 76 67.95 -42.78 -46.91
C LYS A 76 67.69 -41.35 -47.36
N TYR A 77 68.70 -40.70 -47.94
CA TYR A 77 68.54 -39.42 -48.58
C TYR A 77 69.39 -39.30 -49.81
N SER A 78 69.03 -38.38 -50.69
CA SER A 78 69.79 -38.10 -51.87
C SER A 78 70.01 -36.61 -52.00
N LEU A 79 71.28 -36.22 -52.04
CA LEU A 79 71.69 -34.82 -52.23
C LEU A 79 71.38 -34.27 -53.58
N PHE A 80 71.52 -35.06 -54.63
CA PHE A 80 71.34 -34.63 -55.99
C PHE A 80 69.84 -34.35 -56.30
N SER A 81 69.00 -35.24 -55.82
CA SER A 81 67.57 -35.09 -56.03
C SER A 81 66.88 -34.34 -54.89
N GLN A 82 67.65 -33.98 -53.81
CA GLN A 82 67.14 -33.36 -52.58
C GLN A 82 65.97 -34.13 -51.97
N SER A 83 66.04 -35.49 -52.10
CA SER A 83 64.97 -36.36 -51.64
C SER A 83 65.37 -37.11 -50.38
N PHE A 84 64.48 -37.54 -49.56
CA PHE A 84 64.68 -38.31 -48.35
C PHE A 84 63.53 -39.32 -48.13
N ASP A 85 63.87 -40.40 -47.44
CA ASP A 85 62.96 -41.41 -46.97
C ASP A 85 63.48 -41.85 -45.58
N LEU A 86 62.82 -41.27 -44.51
CA LEU A 86 63.32 -41.30 -43.16
C LEU A 86 62.27 -41.82 -42.25
N ASP A 87 62.67 -42.77 -41.40
CA ASP A 87 61.90 -43.13 -40.19
C ASP A 87 62.27 -42.20 -39.07
N TYR A 88 61.27 -41.75 -38.28
CA TYR A 88 61.53 -40.96 -37.10
C TYR A 88 60.82 -41.51 -35.85
N SER A 89 61.37 -41.25 -34.66
CA SER A 89 60.77 -41.41 -33.39
C SER A 89 61.05 -40.18 -32.55
N VAL A 90 60.04 -39.65 -31.96
CA VAL A 90 60.12 -38.47 -31.08
C VAL A 90 59.47 -38.81 -29.78
N ASP A 91 60.18 -38.66 -28.67
CA ASP A 91 59.69 -38.84 -27.33
C ASP A 91 59.88 -37.53 -26.55
N VAL A 92 58.79 -36.97 -26.06
CA VAL A 92 58.73 -35.74 -25.30
C VAL A 92 58.48 -36.09 -23.83
N GLN A 93 59.51 -35.94 -22.98
CA GLN A 93 59.45 -36.29 -21.57
C GLN A 93 58.85 -35.14 -20.78
N ASN A 94 59.16 -33.90 -21.09
CA ASN A 94 58.60 -32.69 -20.56
C ASN A 94 58.81 -31.51 -21.54
N LEU A 95 58.20 -30.35 -21.28
CA LEU A 95 58.35 -29.14 -22.08
C LEU A 95 58.59 -27.90 -21.17
N ASN A 96 59.29 -28.06 -20.08
CA ASN A 96 59.51 -27.02 -19.08
C ASN A 96 60.26 -25.82 -19.67
N SER A 97 61.23 -26.08 -20.56
CA SER A 97 62.01 -25.05 -21.28
C SER A 97 61.11 -24.20 -22.19
N PHE A 98 60.00 -24.73 -22.62
CA PHE A 98 58.97 -24.04 -23.41
C PHE A 98 57.90 -23.39 -22.55
N LYS A 99 58.01 -23.41 -21.19
CA LYS A 99 57.05 -22.95 -20.22
C LYS A 99 55.68 -23.68 -20.31
N ILE A 100 55.74 -24.94 -20.77
CA ILE A 100 54.58 -25.83 -20.88
C ILE A 100 54.76 -26.98 -19.93
N LYS A 101 53.78 -27.16 -19.02
CA LYS A 101 53.80 -28.29 -18.10
C LYS A 101 53.10 -29.49 -18.71
N LEU A 102 53.85 -30.57 -18.91
CA LEU A 102 53.28 -31.85 -19.29
C LEU A 102 53.10 -32.69 -18.02
N ASP A 103 51.99 -33.38 -17.94
CA ASP A 103 51.69 -34.31 -16.84
C ASP A 103 52.28 -35.71 -17.15
N GLU A 104 52.41 -36.06 -18.42
CA GLU A 104 52.95 -37.37 -18.88
C GLU A 104 53.72 -37.21 -20.18
N PRO A 105 54.68 -38.12 -20.45
CA PRO A 105 55.44 -38.14 -21.72
C PRO A 105 54.54 -38.40 -22.93
N MET A 106 54.88 -37.81 -24.05
CA MET A 106 54.23 -38.00 -25.35
C MET A 106 55.23 -38.59 -26.33
N GLY A 107 54.75 -39.45 -27.23
CA GLY A 107 55.64 -40.07 -28.25
C GLY A 107 54.94 -40.22 -29.58
N LEU A 108 55.75 -40.04 -30.62
CA LEU A 108 55.33 -40.18 -32.01
C LEU A 108 56.36 -40.97 -32.81
N ASN A 109 55.96 -41.94 -33.60
CA ASN A 109 56.77 -42.67 -34.50
C ASN A 109 56.21 -42.61 -35.93
N GLY A 110 57.04 -42.43 -36.93
CA GLY A 110 56.56 -42.32 -38.31
C GLY A 110 57.65 -42.24 -39.34
N GLN A 111 57.21 -41.82 -40.49
CA GLN A 111 58.09 -41.67 -41.70
C GLN A 111 57.95 -40.26 -42.29
N ILE A 112 59.03 -39.71 -42.78
CA ILE A 112 59.10 -38.52 -43.62
C ILE A 112 59.67 -38.86 -44.95
N ARG A 113 58.95 -38.63 -46.06
CA ARG A 113 59.32 -39.01 -47.35
C ARG A 113 59.05 -37.94 -48.38
N GLY A 114 60.06 -37.64 -49.24
CA GLY A 114 59.87 -36.64 -50.27
C GLY A 114 61.09 -35.84 -50.61
N LYS A 115 60.86 -34.58 -51.04
CA LYS A 115 61.92 -33.59 -51.32
C LYS A 115 61.87 -32.46 -50.28
N MET A 116 62.98 -31.71 -50.18
CA MET A 116 63.19 -30.75 -49.11
C MET A 116 62.02 -29.68 -48.93
N LYS A 117 61.33 -29.34 -49.98
CA LYS A 117 60.22 -28.42 -49.95
C LYS A 117 58.85 -29.11 -50.02
N ASP A 118 58.87 -30.30 -50.65
CA ASP A 118 57.65 -31.07 -50.91
C ASP A 118 57.80 -32.51 -50.38
N PHE A 119 57.18 -32.78 -49.25
CA PHE A 119 57.31 -34.10 -48.61
C PHE A 119 56.05 -34.51 -47.91
N SER A 120 55.91 -35.77 -47.65
CA SER A 120 54.92 -36.34 -46.76
C SER A 120 55.53 -36.75 -45.42
N ALA A 121 54.80 -36.49 -44.33
CA ALA A 121 55.12 -36.99 -43.01
C ALA A 121 53.93 -37.78 -42.49
N ASN A 122 54.13 -38.98 -42.02
CA ASN A 122 53.07 -39.71 -41.27
C ASN A 122 53.61 -40.06 -39.93
N GLY A 123 52.70 -40.34 -39.00
CA GLY A 123 53.04 -40.72 -37.62
C GLY A 123 51.88 -41.36 -36.91
N VAL A 124 52.25 -42.19 -35.97
CA VAL A 124 51.33 -42.77 -34.94
C VAL A 124 52.02 -42.68 -33.57
N GLY A 125 51.21 -42.44 -32.56
CA GLY A 125 51.69 -42.31 -31.19
C GLY A 125 50.64 -41.85 -30.19
N LYS A 126 51.16 -41.63 -29.01
CA LYS A 126 50.28 -41.07 -27.93
C LYS A 126 50.57 -39.61 -27.69
N ILE A 127 49.52 -38.75 -27.84
CA ILE A 127 49.57 -37.33 -27.56
C ILE A 127 48.40 -37.00 -26.68
N LEU A 128 48.63 -36.43 -25.48
CA LEU A 128 47.57 -36.02 -24.55
C LEU A 128 46.58 -37.15 -24.24
N ASP A 129 47.15 -38.35 -23.95
CA ASP A 129 46.40 -39.59 -23.70
C ASP A 129 45.63 -40.16 -24.89
N SER A 130 45.71 -39.52 -26.04
CA SER A 130 45.06 -39.93 -27.28
C SER A 130 45.98 -40.78 -28.13
N ASP A 131 45.43 -41.80 -28.73
CA ASP A 131 46.08 -42.47 -29.85
C ASP A 131 45.88 -41.60 -31.09
N VAL A 132 47.02 -41.07 -31.58
CA VAL A 132 47.01 -40.12 -32.70
C VAL A 132 47.64 -40.76 -33.90
N ARG A 133 47.00 -40.65 -35.03
CA ARG A 133 47.53 -41.00 -36.32
C ARG A 133 47.44 -39.82 -37.27
N PHE A 134 48.49 -39.49 -37.95
CA PHE A 134 48.41 -38.45 -38.93
C PHE A 134 49.23 -38.82 -40.20
N LEU A 135 48.76 -38.20 -41.30
CA LEU A 135 49.53 -38.11 -42.56
C LEU A 135 49.44 -36.63 -42.99
N ALA A 136 50.62 -36.03 -43.26
CA ALA A 136 50.71 -34.68 -43.75
C ALA A 136 51.57 -34.64 -45.02
N VAL A 137 51.03 -34.03 -46.06
CA VAL A 137 51.79 -33.70 -47.27
C VAL A 137 52.06 -32.22 -47.27
N LEU A 138 53.29 -31.80 -47.35
CA LEU A 138 53.70 -30.41 -47.39
C LEU A 138 54.18 -30.06 -48.81
N LYS A 139 53.73 -28.88 -49.29
CA LYS A 139 54.25 -28.25 -50.56
C LYS A 139 54.75 -26.87 -50.17
N ASP A 140 55.95 -26.55 -50.65
CA ASP A 140 56.65 -25.31 -50.24
C ASP A 140 56.64 -25.11 -48.70
N LEU A 141 56.82 -26.22 -47.94
CA LEU A 141 56.74 -26.23 -46.45
C LEU A 141 55.44 -25.82 -45.86
N LYS A 142 54.37 -25.76 -46.59
CA LYS A 142 53.03 -25.53 -46.11
C LYS A 142 52.18 -26.79 -46.14
N PRO A 143 51.38 -27.07 -45.15
CA PRO A 143 50.44 -28.19 -45.21
C PRO A 143 49.56 -28.09 -46.47
N PHE A 144 49.60 -29.15 -47.31
CA PHE A 144 48.81 -29.23 -48.51
C PHE A 144 47.71 -30.30 -48.39
N ASP A 145 48.07 -31.50 -47.96
CA ASP A 145 47.11 -32.54 -47.58
C ASP A 145 47.47 -33.00 -46.16
N VAL A 146 46.43 -33.14 -45.30
CA VAL A 146 46.55 -33.58 -43.90
C VAL A 146 45.43 -34.53 -43.60
N ASP A 147 45.73 -35.72 -43.15
CA ASP A 147 44.84 -36.68 -42.50
C ASP A 147 45.22 -36.77 -41.05
N LEU A 148 44.26 -36.54 -40.13
CA LEU A 148 44.42 -36.63 -38.67
C LEU A 148 43.29 -37.47 -38.10
N ASP A 149 43.66 -38.45 -37.26
CA ASP A 149 42.71 -39.20 -36.42
C ASP A 149 43.30 -39.21 -35.02
N ALA A 150 42.60 -38.57 -34.11
CA ALA A 150 42.94 -38.49 -32.68
C ALA A 150 41.74 -38.90 -31.84
N LYS A 151 41.86 -40.03 -31.13
CA LYS A 151 40.76 -40.57 -30.32
C LYS A 151 41.04 -40.44 -28.83
N GLY A 152 40.13 -39.80 -28.12
CA GLY A 152 40.21 -39.63 -26.67
C GLY A 152 41.21 -38.59 -26.19
N LEU A 153 41.43 -37.52 -26.96
CA LEU A 153 42.35 -36.42 -26.61
C LEU A 153 41.90 -35.72 -25.35
N ASN A 154 42.75 -35.70 -24.33
CA ASN A 154 42.51 -35.15 -23.03
C ASN A 154 42.48 -33.61 -23.06
N VAL A 155 41.28 -33.04 -22.91
CA VAL A 155 41.03 -31.57 -23.00
C VAL A 155 41.74 -30.79 -21.89
N GLN A 156 41.83 -31.32 -20.67
CA GLN A 156 42.54 -30.68 -19.57
C GLN A 156 44.06 -30.51 -19.91
N LYS A 157 44.68 -31.58 -20.44
CA LYS A 157 46.07 -31.55 -20.83
C LYS A 157 46.29 -30.59 -22.00
N ALA A 158 45.37 -30.61 -22.98
CA ALA A 158 45.41 -29.68 -24.11
C ALA A 158 45.30 -28.21 -23.65
N MET A 159 44.41 -27.89 -22.71
CA MET A 159 44.30 -26.53 -22.16
C MET A 159 45.54 -26.09 -21.39
N LYS A 160 46.14 -26.97 -20.60
CA LYS A 160 47.43 -26.72 -19.93
C LYS A 160 48.55 -26.40 -20.91
N ILE A 161 48.68 -27.19 -21.95
CA ILE A 161 49.69 -26.95 -23.03
C ILE A 161 49.42 -25.60 -23.70
N ALA A 162 48.14 -25.24 -23.92
CA ALA A 162 47.77 -23.96 -24.50
C ALA A 162 47.91 -22.78 -23.50
N ASN A 163 48.39 -23.03 -22.28
CA ASN A 163 48.48 -22.05 -21.18
C ASN A 163 47.16 -21.36 -20.93
N GLN A 164 46.05 -22.12 -21.01
CA GLN A 164 44.69 -21.65 -20.70
C GLN A 164 44.24 -22.20 -19.33
N PRO A 165 43.42 -21.48 -18.59
CA PRO A 165 42.78 -22.02 -17.42
C PRO A 165 41.99 -23.29 -17.77
N VAL A 166 42.11 -24.31 -16.93
CA VAL A 166 41.45 -25.61 -17.18
C VAL A 166 39.97 -25.51 -16.79
N PHE A 167 39.15 -24.92 -17.63
CA PHE A 167 37.72 -24.78 -17.43
C PHE A 167 36.87 -25.93 -17.98
N LEU A 168 37.50 -26.86 -18.77
CA LEU A 168 36.88 -28.09 -19.26
C LEU A 168 37.72 -29.32 -18.87
N THR A 169 37.02 -30.41 -18.65
CA THR A 169 37.60 -31.76 -18.41
C THR A 169 36.97 -32.74 -19.37
N GLY A 170 37.60 -33.91 -19.55
CA GLY A 170 37.08 -34.97 -20.38
C GLY A 170 37.91 -35.17 -21.65
N LYS A 171 37.38 -35.90 -22.60
CA LYS A 171 38.07 -36.30 -23.81
C LYS A 171 37.30 -35.91 -25.05
N ILE A 172 38.01 -35.57 -26.15
CA ILE A 172 37.44 -35.33 -27.47
C ILE A 172 38.03 -36.31 -28.48
N ASN A 173 37.28 -36.62 -29.51
CA ASN A 173 37.74 -37.23 -30.71
C ASN A 173 37.84 -36.18 -31.82
N ALA A 174 38.91 -36.20 -32.56
CA ALA A 174 39.12 -35.28 -33.68
C ALA A 174 39.56 -36.05 -34.92
N VAL A 175 38.85 -35.91 -35.99
CA VAL A 175 39.20 -36.44 -37.31
C VAL A 175 39.28 -35.26 -38.27
N ALA A 176 40.36 -35.15 -39.03
CA ALA A 176 40.51 -34.10 -40.03
C ALA A 176 41.13 -34.65 -41.31
N ASN A 177 40.58 -34.20 -42.44
CA ASN A 177 41.06 -34.43 -43.74
C ASN A 177 41.21 -33.10 -44.50
N ILE A 178 42.39 -32.77 -44.92
CA ILE A 178 42.72 -31.58 -45.73
C ILE A 178 43.35 -32.05 -47.04
N GLN A 179 42.77 -31.61 -48.12
CA GLN A 179 43.31 -31.90 -49.49
C GLN A 179 43.39 -30.60 -50.28
N ASN A 180 44.62 -30.32 -50.81
CA ASN A 180 44.89 -29.16 -51.66
C ASN A 180 44.41 -27.81 -51.01
N GLY A 181 44.59 -27.66 -49.71
CA GLY A 181 44.16 -26.43 -48.98
C GLY A 181 42.65 -26.35 -48.65
N PHE A 182 41.84 -27.35 -48.99
CA PHE A 182 40.47 -27.55 -48.60
C PHE A 182 40.38 -28.68 -47.56
N GLY A 183 39.69 -28.49 -46.51
CA GLY A 183 39.63 -29.46 -45.43
C GLY A 183 38.29 -29.63 -44.79
N GLU A 184 38.09 -30.81 -44.29
CA GLU A 184 36.97 -31.16 -43.42
C GLU A 184 37.53 -31.73 -42.12
N ALA A 185 36.91 -31.34 -40.99
CA ALA A 185 37.23 -31.93 -39.69
C ALA A 185 35.94 -32.12 -38.89
N ASN A 186 35.93 -33.18 -38.10
CA ASN A 186 34.86 -33.41 -37.16
C ASN A 186 35.47 -33.57 -35.74
N ILE A 187 34.90 -32.83 -34.80
CA ILE A 187 35.28 -32.93 -33.38
C ILE A 187 34.04 -33.38 -32.59
N THR A 188 34.13 -34.46 -31.87
CA THR A 188 33.05 -35.00 -31.07
C THR A 188 33.47 -35.32 -29.64
N SER A 189 32.55 -35.19 -28.74
CA SER A 189 32.67 -35.66 -27.36
C SER A 189 31.32 -35.87 -26.72
N ASN A 190 31.22 -36.88 -25.89
CA ASN A 190 30.12 -37.14 -24.95
C ASN A 190 30.63 -37.28 -23.50
N ASP A 191 31.86 -36.83 -23.24
CA ASP A 191 32.59 -37.01 -21.98
C ASP A 191 33.16 -35.67 -21.46
N LEU A 192 32.76 -34.55 -22.04
CA LEU A 192 33.18 -33.26 -21.53
C LEU A 192 32.41 -32.87 -20.29
N ALA A 193 33.06 -32.13 -19.39
CA ALA A 193 32.41 -31.50 -18.24
C ALA A 193 33.07 -30.16 -17.91
N ILE A 194 32.26 -29.25 -17.35
CA ILE A 194 32.76 -27.98 -16.89
C ILE A 194 33.55 -28.15 -15.59
N ASN A 195 34.77 -27.63 -15.53
CA ASN A 195 35.60 -27.60 -14.36
C ASN A 195 35.48 -26.22 -13.66
N LYS A 196 34.78 -26.18 -12.52
CA LYS A 196 34.58 -24.96 -11.74
C LYS A 196 35.88 -24.29 -11.26
N ASP A 197 36.91 -25.11 -10.99
CA ASP A 197 38.15 -24.59 -10.42
C ASP A 197 38.93 -23.70 -11.43
N GLY A 198 38.77 -23.96 -12.71
CA GLY A 198 39.30 -23.10 -13.77
C GLY A 198 38.54 -21.81 -14.01
N LEU A 199 37.40 -21.62 -13.33
CA LEU A 199 36.54 -20.42 -13.47
C LEU A 199 36.46 -19.57 -12.20
N LYS A 200 37.18 -19.94 -11.14
CA LYS A 200 37.19 -19.22 -9.85
C LYS A 200 37.55 -17.73 -9.99
N ASP A 201 38.51 -17.42 -10.83
CA ASP A 201 38.98 -16.05 -11.01
C ASP A 201 37.95 -15.14 -11.73
N LYS A 202 36.88 -15.72 -12.27
CA LYS A 202 35.82 -14.99 -12.95
C LYS A 202 34.62 -14.64 -12.02
N ASN A 203 34.70 -14.98 -10.73
CA ASN A 203 33.58 -14.82 -9.77
C ASN A 203 32.28 -15.54 -10.17
N ILE A 204 32.38 -16.58 -10.98
CA ILE A 204 31.25 -17.35 -11.47
C ILE A 204 31.12 -18.61 -10.61
N THR A 205 30.00 -18.77 -9.93
CA THR A 205 29.68 -20.00 -9.17
C THR A 205 29.00 -20.98 -10.11
N ILE A 206 29.64 -22.07 -10.45
CA ILE A 206 29.11 -23.12 -11.31
C ILE A 206 28.89 -24.41 -10.52
N PRO A 207 27.79 -25.15 -10.78
CA PRO A 207 27.63 -26.51 -10.23
C PRO A 207 28.80 -27.43 -10.65
N ASN A 208 29.11 -28.44 -9.80
CA ASN A 208 30.07 -29.43 -10.15
C ASN A 208 29.57 -30.30 -11.31
N ASN A 209 30.49 -30.67 -12.24
CA ASN A 209 30.28 -31.70 -13.23
C ASN A 209 29.03 -31.49 -14.12
N ILE A 210 28.95 -30.31 -14.74
CA ILE A 210 28.00 -30.13 -15.83
C ILE A 210 28.57 -30.88 -17.03
N ALA A 211 27.92 -31.98 -17.38
CA ALA A 211 28.28 -32.77 -18.58
C ALA A 211 27.91 -31.98 -19.83
N LEU A 212 28.76 -32.08 -20.83
CA LEU A 212 28.64 -31.43 -22.13
C LEU A 212 28.83 -32.47 -23.23
N ASP A 213 27.91 -32.51 -24.18
CA ASP A 213 28.04 -33.25 -25.42
C ASP A 213 28.39 -32.27 -26.53
N LEU A 214 29.49 -32.52 -27.22
CA LEU A 214 30.01 -31.69 -28.33
C LEU A 214 30.01 -32.45 -29.65
N ASN A 215 29.42 -31.81 -30.67
CA ASN A 215 29.63 -32.20 -32.06
C ASN A 215 29.97 -30.94 -32.86
N SER A 216 31.04 -30.98 -33.60
CA SER A 216 31.45 -29.86 -34.46
C SER A 216 31.97 -30.35 -35.78
N ASP A 217 31.32 -29.97 -36.88
CA ASP A 217 31.73 -30.18 -38.23
C ASP A 217 32.45 -28.94 -38.75
N ILE A 218 33.63 -29.10 -39.24
CA ILE A 218 34.54 -28.00 -39.60
C ILE A 218 34.99 -28.16 -41.05
N THR A 219 34.94 -27.10 -41.79
CA THR A 219 35.53 -27.03 -43.14
C THR A 219 36.57 -25.92 -43.20
N LEU A 220 37.65 -26.16 -43.95
CA LEU A 220 38.67 -25.18 -44.25
C LEU A 220 38.67 -24.88 -45.75
N LYS A 221 38.52 -23.62 -46.13
CA LYS A 221 38.59 -23.18 -47.52
C LYS A 221 39.12 -21.75 -47.57
N ASP A 222 40.08 -21.49 -48.43
CA ASP A 222 40.65 -20.17 -48.72
C ASP A 222 41.06 -19.40 -47.43
N ASN A 223 41.73 -20.08 -46.50
CA ASN A 223 42.11 -19.57 -45.15
C ASN A 223 40.95 -19.22 -44.25
N ILE A 224 39.72 -19.64 -44.56
CA ILE A 224 38.54 -19.50 -43.72
C ILE A 224 38.16 -20.87 -43.16
N ILE A 225 38.12 -20.97 -41.84
CA ILE A 225 37.53 -22.09 -41.13
C ILE A 225 36.05 -21.79 -40.95
N THR A 226 35.19 -22.68 -41.45
CA THR A 226 33.75 -22.63 -41.18
C THR A 226 33.39 -23.81 -40.31
N ALA A 227 32.77 -23.59 -39.19
CA ALA A 227 32.37 -24.62 -38.25
C ALA A 227 30.86 -24.56 -37.98
N SER A 228 30.23 -25.74 -37.96
CA SER A 228 28.89 -25.95 -37.40
C SER A 228 29.04 -26.78 -36.12
N SER A 229 28.65 -26.22 -35.01
CA SER A 229 28.92 -26.83 -33.71
C SER A 229 27.64 -26.87 -32.84
N ASN A 230 27.44 -28.04 -32.22
CA ASN A 230 26.38 -28.26 -31.23
C ASN A 230 27.01 -28.62 -29.89
N LEU A 231 26.65 -27.88 -28.86
CA LEU A 231 27.06 -28.14 -27.48
C LEU A 231 25.83 -28.31 -26.64
N ASN A 232 25.58 -29.52 -26.17
CA ASN A 232 24.37 -29.83 -25.38
C ASN A 232 24.74 -30.10 -23.93
N SER A 233 23.90 -29.61 -23.04
CA SER A 233 24.03 -29.82 -21.59
C SER A 233 22.68 -29.80 -20.88
N LYS A 234 22.68 -30.15 -19.60
CA LYS A 234 21.48 -29.95 -18.76
C LYS A 234 21.14 -28.50 -18.54
N LEU A 235 22.07 -27.54 -18.74
CA LEU A 235 21.85 -26.13 -18.54
C LEU A 235 21.25 -25.48 -19.78
N ALA A 236 21.85 -25.77 -20.92
CA ALA A 236 21.47 -25.17 -22.19
C ALA A 236 21.99 -25.99 -23.35
N ASN A 237 21.33 -25.89 -24.48
CA ASN A 237 21.82 -26.33 -25.78
C ASN A 237 22.32 -25.10 -26.53
N ILE A 238 23.54 -25.18 -27.07
CA ILE A 238 24.15 -24.11 -27.84
C ILE A 238 24.43 -24.69 -29.22
N GLU A 239 23.90 -24.03 -30.24
CA GLU A 239 24.16 -24.34 -31.65
C GLU A 239 24.83 -23.13 -32.27
N ALA A 240 26.04 -23.35 -32.83
CA ALA A 240 26.69 -22.38 -33.69
C ALA A 240 26.59 -22.92 -35.14
N LYS A 241 25.62 -22.40 -35.91
CA LYS A 241 25.20 -22.95 -37.20
C LYS A 241 26.25 -22.73 -38.28
N GLU A 242 26.83 -21.55 -38.28
CA GLU A 242 27.87 -21.19 -39.23
C GLU A 242 28.87 -20.24 -38.55
N THR A 243 29.95 -20.80 -38.03
CA THR A 243 31.03 -20.00 -37.43
C THR A 243 32.16 -19.90 -38.45
N LYS A 244 32.43 -18.69 -38.95
CA LYS A 244 33.52 -18.40 -39.86
C LYS A 244 34.68 -17.76 -39.10
N PHE A 245 35.83 -18.35 -39.16
CA PHE A 245 37.06 -17.82 -38.61
C PHE A 245 38.10 -17.63 -39.71
N ASN A 246 38.50 -16.40 -39.96
CA ASN A 246 39.50 -16.05 -40.92
C ASN A 246 40.91 -16.15 -40.30
N LEU A 247 41.76 -17.01 -40.84
CA LEU A 247 43.11 -17.29 -40.34
C LEU A 247 44.08 -16.10 -40.52
N ASP A 248 43.84 -15.24 -41.55
CA ASP A 248 44.72 -14.12 -41.88
C ASP A 248 44.51 -12.94 -40.94
N ASN A 249 43.26 -12.50 -40.73
CA ASN A 249 42.89 -11.35 -39.91
C ASN A 249 42.31 -11.70 -38.53
N LYS A 250 42.13 -12.99 -38.25
CA LYS A 250 41.60 -13.52 -36.96
C LYS A 250 40.19 -13.04 -36.60
N ASN A 251 39.43 -12.58 -37.58
CA ASN A 251 38.02 -12.24 -37.37
C ASN A 251 37.16 -13.50 -37.27
N LEU A 252 36.20 -13.48 -36.40
CA LEU A 252 35.20 -14.53 -36.25
C LEU A 252 33.81 -13.95 -36.49
N GLU A 253 32.99 -14.66 -37.24
CA GLU A 253 31.58 -14.42 -37.44
C GLU A 253 30.82 -15.72 -37.14
N SER A 254 29.70 -15.64 -36.44
CA SER A 254 28.90 -16.82 -36.05
C SER A 254 27.45 -16.53 -35.93
N ASP A 255 26.64 -17.32 -36.62
CA ASP A 255 25.24 -17.51 -36.26
C ASP A 255 25.14 -18.49 -35.11
N PHE A 256 24.37 -18.13 -34.06
CA PHE A 256 24.22 -19.00 -32.88
C PHE A 256 22.78 -19.10 -32.43
N SER A 257 22.44 -20.21 -31.81
CA SER A 257 21.22 -20.43 -31.07
C SER A 257 21.57 -20.94 -29.68
N LEU A 258 20.95 -20.37 -28.68
CA LEU A 258 21.03 -20.80 -27.27
C LEU A 258 19.63 -21.15 -26.81
N ASP A 259 19.40 -22.38 -26.38
CA ASP A 259 18.14 -22.85 -25.85
C ASP A 259 18.32 -23.32 -24.39
N ILE A 260 17.75 -22.54 -23.46
CA ILE A 260 17.73 -22.86 -22.05
C ILE A 260 16.38 -23.51 -21.75
N LEU A 261 16.36 -24.84 -21.66
CA LEU A 261 15.16 -25.64 -21.52
C LEU A 261 14.46 -25.44 -20.18
N ASP A 262 15.23 -25.19 -19.11
CA ASP A 262 14.70 -24.92 -17.76
C ASP A 262 15.61 -23.93 -17.03
N LEU A 263 15.10 -22.72 -16.82
CA LEU A 263 15.80 -21.66 -16.08
C LEU A 263 16.10 -22.05 -14.62
N ALA A 264 15.40 -23.04 -14.04
CA ALA A 264 15.71 -23.53 -12.70
C ALA A 264 17.12 -24.12 -12.61
N ASN A 265 17.65 -24.64 -13.70
CA ASN A 265 19.01 -25.15 -13.76
C ASN A 265 20.08 -24.06 -13.63
N LEU A 266 19.69 -22.78 -13.79
CA LEU A 266 20.56 -21.61 -13.60
C LEU A 266 20.59 -21.09 -12.15
N GLU A 267 19.86 -21.69 -11.21
CA GLU A 267 19.83 -21.28 -9.79
C GLU A 267 21.23 -21.11 -9.17
N PRO A 268 22.22 -21.97 -9.45
CA PRO A 268 23.57 -21.82 -8.91
C PRO A 268 24.26 -20.50 -9.37
N PHE A 269 23.88 -19.98 -10.53
CA PHE A 269 24.43 -18.74 -11.09
C PHE A 269 23.65 -17.51 -10.61
N THR A 270 22.32 -17.59 -10.64
CA THR A 270 21.41 -16.48 -10.32
C THR A 270 21.18 -16.31 -8.82
N LYS A 271 21.48 -17.34 -8.03
CA LYS A 271 21.14 -17.46 -6.60
C LYS A 271 19.64 -17.33 -6.34
N GLN A 272 18.84 -17.50 -7.36
CA GLN A 272 17.38 -17.45 -7.33
C GLN A 272 16.85 -18.61 -8.18
N LYS A 273 15.82 -19.27 -7.69
CA LYS A 273 15.12 -20.28 -8.47
C LYS A 273 14.25 -19.57 -9.50
N LEU A 274 14.63 -19.68 -10.75
CA LEU A 274 13.89 -19.16 -11.89
C LEU A 274 13.09 -20.30 -12.52
N ASN A 275 11.95 -20.00 -13.12
CA ASN A 275 11.13 -20.99 -13.83
C ASN A 275 10.94 -20.57 -15.29
N GLY A 276 10.73 -21.56 -16.14
CA GLY A 276 10.48 -21.33 -17.57
C GLY A 276 11.68 -21.67 -18.44
N ASN A 277 11.57 -21.33 -19.70
CA ASN A 277 12.59 -21.54 -20.71
C ASN A 277 12.94 -20.23 -21.41
N LEU A 278 14.07 -20.22 -22.13
CA LEU A 278 14.55 -19.08 -22.86
C LEU A 278 15.26 -19.55 -24.11
N LYS A 279 14.91 -18.98 -25.25
CA LYS A 279 15.60 -19.20 -26.51
C LYS A 279 16.19 -17.90 -27.02
N VAL A 280 17.45 -17.95 -27.46
CA VAL A 280 18.17 -16.83 -28.05
C VAL A 280 18.76 -17.28 -29.39
N ASP A 281 18.35 -16.67 -30.46
CA ASP A 281 18.96 -16.83 -31.79
C ASP A 281 19.70 -15.53 -32.14
N GLY A 282 20.89 -15.62 -32.65
CA GLY A 282 21.67 -14.44 -32.94
C GLY A 282 22.83 -14.62 -33.89
N PHE A 283 23.46 -13.49 -34.17
CA PHE A 283 24.67 -13.40 -34.96
C PHE A 283 25.70 -12.55 -34.19
N THR A 284 26.96 -12.98 -34.23
CA THR A 284 28.07 -12.23 -33.64
C THR A 284 29.23 -12.07 -34.57
N LYS A 285 29.87 -10.90 -34.49
CA LYS A 285 31.16 -10.63 -35.13
C LYS A 285 32.17 -10.21 -34.07
N VAL A 286 33.31 -10.88 -34.07
CA VAL A 286 34.42 -10.65 -33.15
C VAL A 286 35.64 -10.20 -33.94
N VAL A 287 36.24 -9.08 -33.57
CA VAL A 287 37.46 -8.51 -34.12
C VAL A 287 38.44 -8.26 -32.98
N ASP A 288 39.71 -8.65 -33.16
CA ASP A 288 40.76 -8.52 -32.10
C ASP A 288 40.33 -9.09 -30.72
N ASN A 289 39.65 -10.23 -30.75
CA ASN A 289 39.10 -10.93 -29.57
C ASN A 289 38.05 -10.10 -28.75
N LYS A 290 37.42 -9.09 -29.35
CA LYS A 290 36.34 -8.31 -28.78
C LYS A 290 35.12 -8.41 -29.67
N PRO A 291 33.91 -8.55 -29.11
CA PRO A 291 32.71 -8.45 -29.88
C PRO A 291 32.55 -7.02 -30.45
N GLU A 292 32.60 -6.91 -31.76
CA GLU A 292 32.35 -5.69 -32.52
C GLU A 292 30.85 -5.49 -32.72
N PHE A 293 30.18 -6.61 -33.04
CA PHE A 293 28.78 -6.64 -33.36
C PHE A 293 28.13 -7.90 -32.80
N VAL A 294 26.99 -7.75 -32.11
CA VAL A 294 26.13 -8.87 -31.67
C VAL A 294 24.69 -8.48 -31.90
N LYS A 295 24.00 -9.26 -32.70
CA LYS A 295 22.54 -9.14 -32.88
C LYS A 295 21.91 -10.42 -32.36
N PHE A 296 20.86 -10.30 -31.55
CA PHE A 296 20.11 -11.46 -31.10
C PHE A 296 18.61 -11.17 -30.92
N ASN A 297 17.84 -12.21 -31.15
CA ASN A 297 16.41 -12.27 -30.78
C ASN A 297 16.28 -13.26 -29.62
N LEU A 298 15.73 -12.80 -28.54
CA LEU A 298 15.41 -13.58 -27.35
C LEU A 298 13.92 -13.84 -27.32
N VAL A 299 13.54 -15.10 -27.39
CA VAL A 299 12.16 -15.55 -27.25
C VAL A 299 11.96 -16.17 -25.87
N GLY A 300 11.08 -15.57 -25.09
CA GLY A 300 10.79 -16.00 -23.72
C GLY A 300 9.75 -15.10 -23.07
N PHE A 301 9.29 -15.50 -21.88
CA PHE A 301 8.37 -14.72 -21.07
C PHE A 301 7.08 -14.32 -21.82
N GLY A 302 6.69 -15.13 -22.80
CA GLY A 302 5.50 -14.95 -23.63
C GLY A 302 5.60 -13.82 -24.67
N GLY A 303 6.80 -13.35 -24.97
CA GLY A 303 7.13 -12.34 -25.97
C GLY A 303 8.55 -12.50 -26.49
N GLU A 304 9.12 -11.44 -27.05
CA GLU A 304 10.46 -11.43 -27.61
C GLU A 304 11.20 -10.13 -27.34
N VAL A 305 12.53 -10.21 -27.39
CA VAL A 305 13.45 -9.06 -27.32
C VAL A 305 14.42 -9.14 -28.49
N ASP A 306 14.37 -8.16 -29.37
CA ASP A 306 15.37 -7.96 -30.42
C ASP A 306 16.44 -7.01 -29.89
N ALA A 307 17.69 -7.45 -29.90
CA ALA A 307 18.81 -6.66 -29.41
C ALA A 307 19.95 -6.60 -30.39
N ASN A 308 20.58 -5.45 -30.43
CA ASN A 308 21.75 -5.18 -31.24
C ASN A 308 22.81 -4.49 -30.38
N LEU A 309 23.97 -5.10 -30.29
CA LEU A 309 25.16 -4.54 -29.66
C LEU A 309 26.18 -4.20 -30.75
N GLN A 310 26.52 -2.91 -30.87
CA GLN A 310 27.54 -2.43 -31.79
C GLN A 310 28.36 -1.34 -31.11
N ASP A 311 29.68 -1.40 -31.22
CA ASP A 311 30.59 -0.41 -30.63
C ASP A 311 30.30 -0.11 -29.17
N LYS A 312 29.97 -1.14 -28.38
CA LYS A 312 29.55 -1.09 -26.95
C LYS A 312 28.13 -0.55 -26.71
N ILE A 313 27.45 -0.07 -27.73
CA ILE A 313 26.08 0.44 -27.63
C ILE A 313 25.13 -0.73 -27.80
N LEU A 314 24.24 -0.91 -26.83
CA LEU A 314 23.13 -1.87 -26.89
C LEU A 314 21.85 -1.12 -27.24
N ASP A 315 21.21 -1.49 -28.32
CA ASP A 315 19.83 -1.13 -28.67
C ASP A 315 18.98 -2.39 -28.56
N ALA A 316 17.95 -2.35 -27.74
CA ALA A 316 17.04 -3.48 -27.55
C ALA A 316 15.59 -3.03 -27.70
N LYS A 317 14.80 -3.79 -28.45
CA LYS A 317 13.36 -3.64 -28.62
C LYS A 317 12.64 -4.79 -27.95
N ILE A 318 11.74 -4.45 -27.05
CA ILE A 318 10.91 -5.38 -26.29
C ILE A 318 9.54 -5.45 -26.94
N ASN A 319 9.11 -6.64 -27.33
CA ASN A 319 7.85 -6.90 -27.99
C ASN A 319 7.04 -7.91 -27.16
N SER A 320 5.92 -7.48 -26.63
CA SER A 320 4.87 -8.32 -26.04
C SER A 320 5.31 -9.19 -24.84
N ILE A 321 6.31 -8.78 -24.07
CA ILE A 321 6.72 -9.51 -22.86
C ILE A 321 5.57 -9.49 -21.83
N LYS A 322 5.16 -10.67 -21.36
CA LYS A 322 4.06 -10.82 -20.39
C LYS A 322 4.56 -10.70 -18.96
N ILE A 323 4.01 -9.73 -18.23
CA ILE A 323 4.37 -9.46 -16.81
C ILE A 323 4.15 -10.71 -15.95
N ALA A 324 3.03 -11.41 -16.12
CA ALA A 324 2.71 -12.61 -15.35
C ALA A 324 3.73 -13.74 -15.56
N GLU A 325 4.31 -13.84 -16.76
CA GLU A 325 5.38 -14.81 -17.03
C GLU A 325 6.69 -14.39 -16.36
N LEU A 326 7.06 -13.10 -16.43
CA LEU A 326 8.22 -12.57 -15.70
C LEU A 326 8.10 -12.81 -14.20
N MET A 327 6.91 -12.58 -13.61
CA MET A 327 6.67 -12.87 -12.20
C MET A 327 6.79 -14.37 -11.91
N GLY A 328 6.27 -15.21 -12.83
CA GLY A 328 6.38 -16.66 -12.73
C GLY A 328 7.84 -17.13 -12.77
N VAL A 329 8.66 -16.54 -13.64
CA VAL A 329 10.09 -16.80 -13.71
C VAL A 329 10.76 -16.51 -12.36
N ALA A 330 10.46 -15.38 -11.75
CA ALA A 330 11.01 -15.00 -10.45
C ALA A 330 10.39 -15.76 -9.26
N SER A 331 9.55 -16.78 -9.51
CA SER A 331 8.79 -17.50 -8.47
C SER A 331 7.91 -16.57 -7.61
N MET A 332 7.51 -15.42 -8.15
CA MET A 332 6.62 -14.48 -7.51
C MET A 332 5.16 -14.81 -7.80
N PRO A 333 4.24 -14.55 -6.86
CA PRO A 333 2.82 -14.68 -7.14
C PRO A 333 2.42 -13.81 -8.36
N LYS A 334 1.63 -14.38 -9.29
CA LYS A 334 1.16 -13.67 -10.50
C LYS A 334 0.08 -12.64 -10.15
N ALA A 335 0.45 -11.67 -9.31
CA ALA A 335 -0.45 -10.64 -8.81
C ALA A 335 -0.79 -9.57 -9.84
N VAL A 336 0.04 -9.46 -10.89
CA VAL A 336 -0.14 -8.49 -11.98
C VAL A 336 0.04 -9.20 -13.31
N SER A 337 -0.78 -8.88 -14.28
CA SER A 337 -0.63 -9.27 -15.68
C SER A 337 -0.64 -8.03 -16.57
N GLY A 338 -0.26 -8.21 -17.81
CA GLY A 338 -0.16 -7.16 -18.82
C GLY A 338 0.97 -7.47 -19.78
N VAL A 339 1.12 -6.62 -20.78
CA VAL A 339 2.10 -6.77 -21.85
C VAL A 339 3.04 -5.58 -21.83
N ILE A 340 4.35 -5.85 -21.77
CA ILE A 340 5.41 -4.83 -21.84
C ILE A 340 5.90 -4.73 -23.28
N ASN A 341 5.88 -3.53 -23.84
CA ASN A 341 6.54 -3.17 -25.07
C ASN A 341 7.49 -1.99 -24.79
N GLY A 342 8.59 -1.92 -25.53
CA GLY A 342 9.48 -0.81 -25.32
C GLY A 342 10.80 -0.90 -26.07
N GLU A 343 11.64 0.09 -25.81
CA GLU A 343 12.97 0.22 -26.38
C GLU A 343 13.96 0.60 -25.28
N ILE A 344 15.13 -0.02 -25.29
CA ILE A 344 16.21 0.27 -24.35
C ILE A 344 17.47 0.53 -25.17
N LYS A 345 18.16 1.62 -24.82
CA LYS A 345 19.45 1.96 -25.37
C LYS A 345 20.45 2.16 -24.24
N ILE A 346 21.59 1.45 -24.30
CA ILE A 346 22.72 1.59 -23.37
C ILE A 346 23.96 1.97 -24.16
N ASN A 347 24.61 3.07 -23.78
CA ASN A 347 25.72 3.63 -24.57
C ASN A 347 27.06 2.90 -24.35
N ASP A 348 27.29 2.31 -23.17
CA ASP A 348 28.44 1.44 -22.88
C ASP A 348 28.02 0.28 -21.96
N VAL A 349 27.88 -0.91 -22.54
CA VAL A 349 27.49 -2.12 -21.80
C VAL A 349 28.60 -2.68 -20.93
N TYR A 350 29.83 -2.20 -21.06
CA TYR A 350 30.97 -2.68 -20.26
C TYR A 350 31.29 -1.80 -19.05
N ASP A 351 30.72 -0.58 -18.98
CA ASP A 351 30.85 0.32 -17.83
C ASP A 351 29.59 0.28 -16.94
N PHE A 352 29.44 -0.80 -16.16
CA PHE A 352 28.30 -0.98 -15.25
C PHE A 352 28.23 0.06 -14.11
N ASN A 353 29.33 0.73 -13.83
CA ASN A 353 29.37 1.73 -12.75
C ASN A 353 28.88 3.11 -13.20
N ASN A 354 29.03 3.40 -14.52
CA ASN A 354 28.63 4.67 -15.10
C ASN A 354 27.66 4.45 -16.28
N ILE A 355 26.69 3.57 -16.12
CA ILE A 355 25.72 3.27 -17.17
C ILE A 355 25.06 4.55 -17.66
N GLN A 356 25.09 4.71 -18.99
CA GLN A 356 24.37 5.77 -19.70
C GLN A 356 23.42 5.15 -20.71
N GLY A 357 22.22 5.69 -20.79
CA GLY A 357 21.26 5.13 -21.71
C GLY A 357 19.87 5.68 -21.56
N SER A 358 18.93 5.13 -22.29
CA SER A 358 17.52 5.49 -22.23
C SER A 358 16.64 4.26 -22.35
N ALA A 359 15.44 4.36 -21.81
CA ALA A 359 14.42 3.34 -21.98
C ALA A 359 13.04 3.99 -22.18
N ILE A 360 12.26 3.47 -23.09
CA ILE A 360 10.85 3.78 -23.28
C ILE A 360 10.09 2.48 -23.06
N LEU A 361 9.30 2.41 -22.00
CA LEU A 361 8.56 1.21 -21.65
C LEU A 361 7.07 1.54 -21.54
N ASN A 362 6.25 0.69 -22.17
CA ASN A 362 4.81 0.79 -22.12
C ASN A 362 4.25 -0.55 -21.62
N VAL A 363 3.37 -0.47 -20.62
CA VAL A 363 2.55 -1.60 -20.17
C VAL A 363 1.14 -1.38 -20.68
N MET A 364 0.65 -2.33 -21.44
CA MET A 364 -0.71 -2.35 -21.98
C MET A 364 -1.46 -3.56 -21.43
N ASP A 365 -2.79 -3.48 -21.44
CA ASP A 365 -3.68 -4.54 -20.97
C ASP A 365 -3.35 -5.03 -19.55
N GLY A 366 -2.81 -4.11 -18.73
CA GLY A 366 -2.46 -4.37 -17.35
C GLY A 366 -3.70 -4.75 -16.52
N LYS A 367 -3.61 -5.82 -15.73
CA LYS A 367 -4.67 -6.26 -14.82
C LYS A 367 -4.08 -6.67 -13.49
N ILE A 368 -4.76 -6.32 -12.42
CA ILE A 368 -4.45 -6.76 -11.07
C ILE A 368 -5.24 -8.03 -10.76
N ASN A 369 -4.58 -9.04 -10.23
CA ASN A 369 -5.23 -10.21 -9.63
C ASN A 369 -5.52 -9.92 -8.15
N PRO A 370 -6.78 -9.64 -7.78
CA PRO A 370 -7.11 -9.26 -6.41
C PRO A 370 -6.80 -10.35 -5.38
N VAL A 371 -6.93 -11.62 -5.77
CA VAL A 371 -6.71 -12.76 -4.86
C VAL A 371 -5.24 -12.88 -4.50
N GLU A 372 -4.36 -12.82 -5.49
CA GLU A 372 -2.92 -12.91 -5.25
C GLU A 372 -2.39 -11.66 -4.53
N LEU A 373 -2.88 -10.48 -4.90
CA LEU A 373 -2.46 -9.24 -4.25
C LEU A 373 -2.94 -9.17 -2.79
N LYS A 374 -4.13 -9.72 -2.48
CA LYS A 374 -4.61 -9.86 -1.09
C LYS A 374 -3.70 -10.76 -0.24
N LYS A 375 -3.20 -11.87 -0.80
CA LYS A 375 -2.22 -12.73 -0.09
C LYS A 375 -0.94 -11.97 0.25
N MET A 376 -0.49 -11.07 -0.62
CA MET A 376 0.74 -10.31 -0.44
C MET A 376 0.60 -9.12 0.53
N THR A 377 -0.54 -8.41 0.47
CA THR A 377 -0.73 -7.12 1.14
C THR A 377 -1.72 -7.15 2.29
N ASN A 378 -2.50 -8.23 2.42
CA ASN A 378 -3.67 -8.36 3.30
C ASN A 378 -4.77 -7.31 3.06
N LEU A 379 -4.79 -6.68 1.87
CA LEU A 379 -5.80 -5.71 1.47
C LEU A 379 -6.75 -6.33 0.44
N ASP A 380 -8.03 -5.99 0.53
CA ASP A 380 -9.01 -6.34 -0.50
C ASP A 380 -8.89 -5.37 -1.66
N PHE A 381 -8.76 -5.90 -2.87
CA PHE A 381 -8.71 -5.10 -4.10
C PHE A 381 -10.01 -5.31 -4.90
N PRO A 382 -10.51 -4.26 -5.57
CA PRO A 382 -11.65 -4.37 -6.46
C PRO A 382 -11.40 -5.40 -7.57
N GLN A 383 -12.46 -6.05 -8.04
CA GLN A 383 -12.41 -6.87 -9.24
C GLN A 383 -12.24 -5.98 -10.49
N ASN A 384 -11.66 -6.51 -11.55
CA ASN A 384 -11.51 -5.83 -12.85
C ASN A 384 -10.67 -4.53 -12.80
N ASN A 385 -9.56 -4.55 -12.10
CA ASN A 385 -8.60 -3.45 -12.10
C ASN A 385 -7.70 -3.53 -13.33
N ASN A 386 -7.97 -2.67 -14.30
CA ASN A 386 -7.13 -2.49 -15.48
C ASN A 386 -6.22 -1.28 -15.28
N PHE A 387 -5.02 -1.38 -15.85
CA PHE A 387 -4.09 -0.26 -15.84
C PHE A 387 -3.19 -0.25 -17.08
N GLU A 388 -2.67 0.91 -17.40
CA GLU A 388 -1.67 1.16 -18.42
C GLU A 388 -0.55 2.01 -17.83
N ILE A 389 0.68 1.77 -18.25
CA ILE A 389 1.84 2.55 -17.85
C ILE A 389 2.61 2.96 -19.10
N ALA A 390 2.97 4.22 -19.18
CA ALA A 390 3.92 4.73 -20.16
C ALA A 390 5.08 5.39 -19.40
N SER A 391 6.31 4.95 -19.67
CA SER A 391 7.50 5.44 -18.97
C SER A 391 8.60 5.78 -19.96
N LYS A 392 9.21 6.94 -19.75
CA LYS A 392 10.45 7.36 -20.42
C LYS A 392 11.52 7.54 -19.37
N THR A 393 12.63 6.88 -19.55
CA THR A 393 13.73 6.85 -18.60
C THR A 393 15.02 7.26 -19.31
N LEU A 394 15.81 8.11 -18.65
CA LEU A 394 17.16 8.47 -19.04
C LEU A 394 18.10 8.06 -17.90
N ILE A 395 19.20 7.41 -18.27
CA ILE A 395 20.22 6.98 -17.32
C ILE A 395 21.51 7.72 -17.65
N GLU A 396 22.01 8.50 -16.70
CA GLU A 396 23.26 9.25 -16.85
C GLU A 396 24.09 9.13 -15.58
N ASN A 397 25.33 8.68 -15.72
CA ASN A 397 26.29 8.53 -14.62
C ASN A 397 25.71 7.80 -13.39
N GLY A 398 24.96 6.71 -13.62
CA GLY A 398 24.32 5.93 -12.59
C GLY A 398 23.11 6.59 -11.91
N ILE A 399 22.62 7.70 -12.48
CA ILE A 399 21.37 8.36 -12.07
C ILE A 399 20.27 8.03 -13.10
N VAL A 400 19.20 7.44 -12.63
CA VAL A 400 18.02 7.09 -13.41
C VAL A 400 16.98 8.18 -13.26
N ASN A 401 16.68 8.90 -14.34
CA ASN A 401 15.63 9.90 -14.42
C ASN A 401 14.46 9.30 -15.20
N SER A 402 13.32 9.12 -14.56
CA SER A 402 12.13 8.56 -15.21
C SER A 402 10.96 9.51 -15.15
N VAL A 403 10.23 9.60 -16.24
CA VAL A 403 8.93 10.28 -16.33
C VAL A 403 7.89 9.25 -16.76
N SER A 404 6.92 9.00 -15.90
CA SER A 404 5.93 7.96 -16.11
C SER A 404 4.51 8.47 -15.95
N ASN A 405 3.59 7.92 -16.73
CA ASN A 405 2.15 8.09 -16.57
C ASN A 405 1.55 6.71 -16.26
N LEU A 406 0.66 6.66 -15.30
CA LEU A 406 -0.12 5.47 -14.99
C LEU A 406 -1.59 5.84 -15.06
N ALA A 407 -2.34 5.13 -15.88
CA ALA A 407 -3.79 5.23 -15.97
C ALA A 407 -4.41 3.92 -15.54
N SER A 408 -5.36 3.98 -14.62
CA SER A 408 -6.14 2.82 -14.21
C SER A 408 -7.62 3.20 -14.10
N ASN A 409 -8.47 2.20 -14.00
CA ASN A 409 -9.88 2.46 -13.72
C ASN A 409 -10.14 2.92 -12.27
N LEU A 410 -9.15 2.82 -11.36
CA LEU A 410 -9.24 3.29 -9.98
C LEU A 410 -8.68 4.71 -9.82
N PHE A 411 -7.49 4.95 -10.35
CA PHE A 411 -6.79 6.21 -10.21
C PHE A 411 -5.87 6.48 -11.41
N LYS A 412 -5.45 7.72 -11.56
CA LYS A 412 -4.45 8.14 -12.54
C LYS A 412 -3.27 8.79 -11.83
N ILE A 413 -2.09 8.55 -12.33
CA ILE A 413 -0.88 9.29 -11.94
C ILE A 413 -0.32 9.91 -13.22
N ASP A 414 -0.30 11.22 -13.27
CA ASP A 414 0.22 11.97 -14.40
C ASP A 414 1.60 12.55 -14.05
N ASN A 415 2.53 12.40 -14.97
CA ASN A 415 3.85 13.01 -14.88
C ASN A 415 4.59 12.66 -13.58
N LEU A 416 4.61 11.36 -13.23
CA LEU A 416 5.45 10.86 -12.15
C LEU A 416 6.92 11.04 -12.55
N LYS A 417 7.59 11.99 -11.93
CA LYS A 417 9.02 12.22 -12.12
C LYS A 417 9.80 11.53 -11.02
N ALA A 418 10.61 10.55 -11.38
CA ALA A 418 11.41 9.80 -10.42
C ALA A 418 12.90 9.92 -10.76
N ILE A 419 13.71 10.18 -9.76
CA ILE A 419 15.16 10.23 -9.82
C ILE A 419 15.70 9.17 -8.87
N TYR A 420 16.41 8.19 -9.38
CA TYR A 420 16.99 7.11 -8.59
C TYR A 420 18.50 7.05 -8.79
N ASN A 421 19.24 7.14 -7.71
CA ASN A 421 20.68 6.95 -7.69
C ASN A 421 21.00 5.47 -7.42
N LEU A 422 21.55 4.79 -8.42
CA LEU A 422 21.86 3.35 -8.36
C LEU A 422 22.90 3.01 -7.29
N LYS A 423 23.89 3.89 -7.07
CA LYS A 423 24.98 3.69 -6.10
C LYS A 423 24.52 3.94 -4.67
N GLU A 424 23.80 5.02 -4.44
CA GLU A 424 23.34 5.43 -3.11
C GLU A 424 22.01 4.82 -2.71
N LYS A 425 21.30 4.19 -3.65
CA LYS A 425 19.94 3.65 -3.47
C LYS A 425 18.97 4.70 -2.91
N ASP A 426 19.10 5.92 -3.43
CA ASP A 426 18.30 7.09 -3.08
C ASP A 426 17.27 7.33 -4.19
N LEU A 427 15.97 7.37 -3.82
CA LEU A 427 14.84 7.63 -4.72
C LEU A 427 14.17 8.93 -4.31
N LYS A 428 14.02 9.85 -5.26
CA LYS A 428 13.17 11.03 -5.15
C LYS A 428 12.14 10.99 -6.25
N ALA A 429 10.89 11.24 -5.93
CA ALA A 429 9.85 11.27 -6.93
C ALA A 429 8.78 12.33 -6.64
N ASP A 430 8.39 13.06 -7.69
CA ASP A 430 7.27 13.99 -7.69
C ASP A 430 6.11 13.36 -8.45
N PHE A 431 4.90 13.48 -7.94
CA PHE A 431 3.72 12.90 -8.57
C PHE A 431 2.49 13.79 -8.50
N LYS A 432 1.60 13.59 -9.48
CA LYS A 432 0.23 14.09 -9.46
C LYS A 432 -0.71 12.92 -9.67
N ALA A 433 -1.62 12.73 -8.73
CA ALA A 433 -2.56 11.63 -8.75
C ALA A 433 -4.00 12.15 -8.71
N SER A 434 -4.92 11.47 -9.35
CA SER A 434 -6.34 11.77 -9.30
C SER A 434 -7.17 10.50 -9.20
N ILE A 435 -8.27 10.60 -8.46
CA ILE A 435 -9.32 9.58 -8.38
C ILE A 435 -10.61 10.30 -8.73
N ASP A 436 -11.17 9.98 -9.89
CA ASP A 436 -12.36 10.67 -10.40
C ASP A 436 -13.64 10.26 -9.64
N ASP A 437 -13.66 9.05 -9.09
CA ASP A 437 -14.79 8.49 -8.36
C ASP A 437 -14.30 7.64 -7.17
N LEU A 438 -14.43 8.18 -5.97
CA LEU A 438 -14.04 7.52 -4.72
C LEU A 438 -14.86 6.27 -4.40
N SER A 439 -16.03 6.07 -5.01
CA SER A 439 -16.85 4.88 -4.80
C SER A 439 -16.14 3.60 -5.27
N LYS A 440 -15.22 3.73 -6.21
CA LYS A 440 -14.38 2.64 -6.70
C LYS A 440 -13.43 2.09 -5.64
N LEU A 441 -13.19 2.84 -4.56
CA LEU A 441 -12.35 2.42 -3.44
C LEU A 441 -13.11 1.63 -2.37
N LYS A 442 -14.38 1.26 -2.60
CA LYS A 442 -15.25 0.59 -1.62
C LYS A 442 -14.62 -0.68 -1.01
N GLU A 443 -13.89 -1.45 -1.82
CA GLU A 443 -13.25 -2.67 -1.33
C GLU A 443 -12.16 -2.39 -0.30
N PHE A 444 -11.43 -1.27 -0.46
CA PHE A 444 -10.42 -0.83 0.50
C PHE A 444 -11.02 -0.20 1.75
N THR A 445 -12.01 0.65 1.57
CA THR A 445 -12.57 1.48 2.65
C THR A 445 -13.69 0.78 3.41
N LYS A 446 -14.23 -0.32 2.86
CA LYS A 446 -15.46 -1.02 3.32
C LYS A 446 -16.69 -0.12 3.34
N GLN A 447 -16.60 1.08 2.78
CA GLN A 447 -17.66 2.07 2.68
C GLN A 447 -17.73 2.62 1.26
N THR A 448 -18.94 2.90 0.79
CA THR A 448 -19.13 3.57 -0.50
C THR A 448 -18.87 5.06 -0.31
N LEU A 449 -17.67 5.51 -0.66
CA LEU A 449 -17.31 6.93 -0.63
C LEU A 449 -17.83 7.62 -1.89
N LYS A 450 -18.20 8.89 -1.81
CA LYS A 450 -18.64 9.71 -2.93
C LYS A 450 -17.69 10.88 -3.13
N GLY A 451 -17.51 11.29 -4.40
CA GLY A 451 -16.67 12.43 -4.74
C GLY A 451 -15.42 12.05 -5.48
N ASN A 452 -14.50 12.98 -5.61
CA ASN A 452 -13.23 12.84 -6.27
C ASN A 452 -12.08 13.29 -5.36
N LEU A 453 -10.85 12.94 -5.75
CA LEU A 453 -9.66 13.34 -5.04
C LEU A 453 -8.57 13.68 -6.05
N LYS A 454 -7.88 14.80 -5.81
CA LYS A 454 -6.66 15.15 -6.53
C LYS A 454 -5.55 15.34 -5.51
N ALA A 455 -4.44 14.67 -5.74
CA ALA A 455 -3.27 14.72 -4.88
C ALA A 455 -2.03 15.06 -5.70
N SER A 456 -1.14 15.82 -5.13
CA SER A 456 0.21 16.01 -5.63
C SER A 456 1.18 15.95 -4.47
N GLY A 457 2.41 15.56 -4.75
CA GLY A 457 3.38 15.46 -3.68
C GLY A 457 4.74 15.00 -4.17
N ASP A 458 5.64 14.90 -3.21
CA ASP A 458 6.96 14.35 -3.40
C ASP A 458 7.25 13.28 -2.35
N VAL A 459 8.06 12.31 -2.73
CA VAL A 459 8.53 11.24 -1.86
C VAL A 459 10.04 11.10 -1.96
N ASN A 460 10.68 10.90 -0.84
CA ASN A 460 12.11 10.62 -0.73
C ASN A 460 12.31 9.32 0.05
N MET A 461 13.03 8.35 -0.55
CA MET A 461 13.34 7.06 0.05
C MET A 461 14.83 6.80 -0.04
N LYS A 462 15.44 6.26 1.00
CA LYS A 462 16.84 5.81 1.02
C LYS A 462 16.91 4.38 1.54
N ASN A 463 17.58 3.48 0.81
CA ASN A 463 17.65 2.05 1.12
C ASN A 463 16.26 1.44 1.39
N ASN A 464 15.28 1.72 0.52
CA ASN A 464 13.89 1.29 0.63
C ASN A 464 13.15 1.77 1.90
N THR A 465 13.71 2.76 2.62
CA THR A 465 13.08 3.36 3.79
C THR A 465 12.59 4.76 3.44
N LEU A 466 11.34 5.06 3.76
CA LEU A 466 10.76 6.40 3.59
C LEU A 466 11.52 7.41 4.48
N LYS A 467 12.02 8.48 3.87
CA LYS A 467 12.73 9.59 4.55
C LYS A 467 11.92 10.87 4.55
N GLY A 468 11.10 11.04 3.54
CA GLY A 468 10.24 12.21 3.43
C GLY A 468 9.07 11.92 2.49
N LEU A 469 7.91 12.41 2.86
CA LEU A 469 6.69 12.46 2.03
C LEU A 469 6.03 13.81 2.29
N ASN A 470 5.80 14.58 1.24
CA ASN A 470 4.94 15.74 1.27
C ASN A 470 3.75 15.49 0.35
N LEU A 471 2.58 15.79 0.80
CA LEU A 471 1.34 15.51 0.10
C LEU A 471 0.42 16.72 0.17
N ASN A 472 -0.09 17.13 -0.97
CA ASN A 472 -1.15 18.12 -1.09
C ASN A 472 -2.35 17.46 -1.75
N VAL A 473 -3.47 17.42 -1.05
CA VAL A 473 -4.71 16.77 -1.48
C VAL A 473 -5.80 17.80 -1.59
N ASN A 474 -6.33 18.02 -2.79
CA ASN A 474 -7.51 18.81 -3.02
C ASN A 474 -8.74 17.89 -3.08
N THR A 475 -9.60 18.03 -2.11
CA THR A 475 -10.81 17.19 -1.95
C THR A 475 -11.85 17.91 -1.09
N LEU A 476 -13.11 17.49 -1.17
CA LEU A 476 -14.20 17.95 -0.29
C LEU A 476 -14.30 19.47 -0.16
N GLY A 477 -14.05 20.19 -1.27
CA GLY A 477 -14.12 21.65 -1.31
C GLY A 477 -13.01 22.40 -0.57
N GLY A 478 -11.96 21.70 -0.12
CA GLY A 478 -10.81 22.25 0.58
C GLY A 478 -9.50 21.57 0.22
N GLU A 479 -8.49 21.76 1.07
CA GLU A 479 -7.13 21.26 0.87
C GLU A 479 -6.62 20.57 2.14
N ILE A 480 -5.86 19.47 1.96
CA ILE A 480 -5.09 18.80 3.01
C ILE A 480 -3.63 18.81 2.61
N LYS A 481 -2.78 19.41 3.43
CA LYS A 481 -1.31 19.32 3.30
C LYS A 481 -0.80 18.37 4.36
N ALA A 482 -0.07 17.34 3.93
CA ALA A 482 0.49 16.37 4.87
C ALA A 482 1.98 16.14 4.60
N SER A 483 2.72 15.87 5.66
CA SER A 483 4.13 15.48 5.57
C SER A 483 4.44 14.36 6.56
N SER A 484 5.36 13.47 6.17
CA SER A 484 5.77 12.31 6.97
C SER A 484 7.22 11.95 6.68
N ASN A 485 7.91 11.42 7.67
CA ASN A 485 9.21 10.77 7.50
C ASN A 485 9.14 9.24 7.62
N GLY A 486 7.91 8.68 7.58
CA GLY A 486 7.63 7.25 7.74
C GLY A 486 7.31 6.84 9.18
N LEU A 487 7.59 7.66 10.16
CA LEU A 487 7.29 7.41 11.58
C LEU A 487 6.26 8.39 12.13
N ASN A 488 6.30 9.61 11.67
CA ASN A 488 5.40 10.70 12.05
C ASN A 488 4.44 11.08 10.92
N LEU A 489 3.45 11.87 11.24
CA LEU A 489 2.55 12.52 10.28
C LEU A 489 2.20 13.92 10.78
N ASN A 490 2.45 14.93 9.96
CA ASN A 490 1.93 16.26 10.16
C ASN A 490 0.91 16.55 9.06
N ALA A 491 -0.25 17.04 9.41
CA ALA A 491 -1.29 17.38 8.44
C ALA A 491 -2.01 18.67 8.81
N ASP A 492 -2.11 19.57 7.83
CA ASP A 492 -2.91 20.78 7.88
C ASP A 492 -4.13 20.61 6.97
N VAL A 493 -5.30 20.61 7.57
CA VAL A 493 -6.60 20.51 6.90
C VAL A 493 -7.20 21.91 6.79
N ASN A 494 -7.46 22.37 5.59
CA ASN A 494 -7.97 23.71 5.33
C ASN A 494 -9.30 23.66 4.61
N ASN A 495 -10.34 24.23 5.28
CA ASN A 495 -11.67 24.53 4.74
C ASN A 495 -12.40 23.35 4.07
N LEU A 496 -12.22 22.12 4.58
CA LEU A 496 -13.05 21.01 4.10
C LEU A 496 -14.52 21.30 4.37
N LYS A 497 -15.37 21.10 3.39
CA LYS A 497 -16.81 21.32 3.54
C LYS A 497 -17.44 20.15 4.29
N LEU A 498 -18.05 20.45 5.43
CA LEU A 498 -18.68 19.43 6.29
C LEU A 498 -19.78 18.65 5.56
N ASN A 499 -20.58 19.31 4.74
CA ASN A 499 -21.59 18.65 3.89
C ASN A 499 -20.96 17.64 2.91
N ASP A 500 -19.76 17.95 2.37
CA ASP A 500 -19.07 17.05 1.46
C ASP A 500 -18.46 15.85 2.21
N ILE A 501 -18.03 16.06 3.47
CA ILE A 501 -17.60 14.98 4.36
C ILE A 501 -18.75 14.01 4.64
N PHE A 502 -19.96 14.49 4.93
CA PHE A 502 -21.14 13.64 5.08
C PHE A 502 -21.47 12.92 3.76
N ALA A 503 -21.42 13.62 2.64
CA ALA A 503 -21.67 13.05 1.33
C ALA A 503 -20.63 11.97 0.99
N LEU A 504 -19.35 12.18 1.33
CA LEU A 504 -18.28 11.23 1.15
C LEU A 504 -18.60 9.86 1.76
N ILE A 505 -19.11 9.85 3.00
CA ILE A 505 -19.45 8.61 3.72
C ILE A 505 -20.87 8.12 3.42
N GLY A 506 -21.55 8.71 2.43
CA GLY A 506 -22.89 8.31 1.99
C GLY A 506 -24.00 8.67 2.99
N GLN A 507 -23.75 9.58 3.92
CA GLN A 507 -24.74 10.09 4.87
C GLN A 507 -25.35 11.42 4.42
N ASN A 508 -26.59 11.67 4.82
CA ASN A 508 -27.18 12.98 4.62
C ASN A 508 -26.48 14.01 5.51
N PRO A 509 -26.18 15.20 4.99
CA PRO A 509 -25.48 16.21 5.77
C PRO A 509 -26.37 16.74 6.91
N LEU A 510 -25.95 16.49 8.16
CA LEU A 510 -26.60 17.01 9.34
C LEU A 510 -26.24 18.49 9.61
N ALA A 511 -25.15 18.95 9.03
CA ALA A 511 -24.71 20.33 9.09
C ALA A 511 -23.88 20.68 7.87
N SER A 512 -23.85 21.95 7.49
CA SER A 512 -22.85 22.57 6.63
C SER A 512 -21.78 23.25 7.47
N GLY A 513 -20.66 23.65 6.88
CA GLY A 513 -19.60 24.39 7.57
C GLY A 513 -18.21 24.14 7.00
N ASP A 514 -17.23 24.84 7.53
CA ASP A 514 -15.83 24.77 7.15
C ASP A 514 -15.04 24.10 8.28
N LEU A 515 -14.46 22.93 7.95
CA LEU A 515 -13.60 22.19 8.87
C LEU A 515 -12.13 22.54 8.62
N LYS A 516 -11.45 22.95 9.67
CA LYS A 516 -9.98 23.09 9.71
C LYS A 516 -9.44 22.17 10.77
N ALA A 517 -8.28 21.55 10.49
CA ALA A 517 -7.60 20.79 11.52
C ALA A 517 -6.08 20.87 11.33
N LYS A 518 -5.37 20.85 12.44
CA LYS A 518 -3.92 20.69 12.48
C LYS A 518 -3.61 19.43 13.26
N ILE A 519 -2.95 18.48 12.62
CA ILE A 519 -2.67 17.15 13.17
C ILE A 519 -1.17 16.94 13.17
N ASN A 520 -0.61 16.58 14.32
CA ASN A 520 0.81 16.27 14.46
C ASN A 520 0.93 14.94 15.22
N LEU A 521 1.20 13.87 14.48
CA LEU A 521 1.42 12.55 15.06
C LEU A 521 2.92 12.25 15.11
N SER A 522 3.42 11.92 16.28
CA SER A 522 4.78 11.42 16.46
C SER A 522 4.91 9.93 16.18
N SER A 523 3.80 9.19 16.22
CA SER A 523 3.69 7.79 15.80
C SER A 523 2.41 7.60 15.00
N ILE A 524 2.50 6.93 13.86
CA ILE A 524 1.38 6.54 13.00
C ILE A 524 0.95 5.08 13.17
N ASP A 525 1.56 4.37 14.12
CA ASP A 525 1.12 3.03 14.49
C ASP A 525 -0.25 3.10 15.16
N ILE A 526 -1.28 2.55 14.52
CA ILE A 526 -2.67 2.58 15.00
C ILE A 526 -2.80 1.96 16.40
N LYS A 527 -1.98 0.97 16.73
CA LYS A 527 -1.98 0.32 18.05
C LYS A 527 -1.31 1.18 19.13
N ASN A 528 -0.46 2.10 18.71
CA ASN A 528 0.30 2.99 19.59
C ASN A 528 0.39 4.39 18.98
N LEU A 529 -0.77 4.96 18.63
CA LEU A 529 -0.86 6.29 18.06
C LEU A 529 -0.52 7.34 19.14
N ASN A 530 0.37 8.28 18.79
CA ASN A 530 0.79 9.36 19.67
C ASN A 530 0.84 10.68 18.91
N GLY A 531 0.40 11.76 19.53
CA GLY A 531 0.47 13.09 18.92
C GLY A 531 -0.59 14.05 19.41
N THR A 532 -0.84 15.09 18.62
CA THR A 532 -1.83 16.12 18.91
C THR A 532 -2.67 16.42 17.68
N ALA A 533 -3.91 16.85 17.91
CA ALA A 533 -4.76 17.39 16.87
C ALA A 533 -5.53 18.61 17.41
N ASN A 534 -5.65 19.65 16.59
CA ASN A 534 -6.53 20.79 16.83
C ASN A 534 -7.57 20.81 15.71
N ILE A 535 -8.84 20.86 16.06
CA ILE A 535 -9.97 20.83 15.13
C ILE A 535 -10.80 22.09 15.33
N ASN A 536 -11.11 22.78 14.26
CA ASN A 536 -11.99 23.93 14.24
C ASN A 536 -13.10 23.74 13.21
N LEU A 537 -14.33 23.83 13.65
CA LEU A 537 -15.52 23.88 12.80
C LEU A 537 -16.12 25.29 12.88
N SER A 538 -16.19 25.98 11.76
CA SER A 538 -16.67 27.34 11.64
C SER A 538 -17.68 27.50 10.51
N ASN A 539 -18.41 28.63 10.50
CA ASN A 539 -19.44 28.93 9.50
C ASN A 539 -20.47 27.79 9.35
N SER A 540 -20.69 27.07 10.43
CA SER A 540 -21.54 25.89 10.40
C SER A 540 -22.98 26.21 10.67
N VAL A 541 -23.88 25.61 9.89
CA VAL A 541 -25.33 25.71 10.03
C VAL A 541 -25.93 24.30 10.05
N LEU A 542 -26.76 24.02 11.04
CA LEU A 542 -27.46 22.75 11.16
C LEU A 542 -28.49 22.58 10.04
N ASN A 543 -28.62 21.38 9.49
CA ASN A 543 -29.57 21.07 8.44
C ASN A 543 -30.95 20.76 9.06
N ASP A 544 -31.83 21.77 9.06
CA ASP A 544 -33.16 21.66 9.60
C ASP A 544 -34.01 20.54 9.00
N LYS A 545 -33.86 20.26 7.70
CA LYS A 545 -34.61 19.21 7.01
C LYS A 545 -34.22 17.81 7.46
N GLU A 546 -32.93 17.53 7.52
CA GLU A 546 -32.43 16.22 7.94
C GLU A 546 -32.62 15.98 9.42
N LEU A 547 -32.42 17.01 10.25
CA LEU A 547 -32.68 16.94 11.67
C LEU A 547 -34.18 16.79 11.98
N SER A 548 -35.04 17.43 11.22
CA SER A 548 -36.51 17.26 11.35
C SER A 548 -36.92 15.82 11.07
N LYS A 549 -36.38 15.19 10.00
CA LYS A 549 -36.64 13.77 9.70
C LYS A 549 -36.12 12.86 10.82
N MET A 550 -34.89 13.09 11.30
CA MET A 550 -34.27 12.26 12.34
C MET A 550 -35.02 12.34 13.67
N LEU A 551 -35.50 13.52 14.03
CA LEU A 551 -36.20 13.76 15.28
C LEU A 551 -37.72 13.52 15.17
N ASN A 552 -38.24 13.32 13.97
CA ASN A 552 -39.68 13.29 13.67
C ASN A 552 -40.43 14.51 14.21
N LYS A 553 -39.77 15.68 14.17
CA LYS A 553 -40.28 16.98 14.66
C LYS A 553 -39.68 18.10 13.82
N GLU A 554 -40.39 19.19 13.63
CA GLU A 554 -39.90 20.36 12.91
C GLU A 554 -38.70 20.99 13.65
N PHE A 555 -37.50 20.92 13.08
CA PHE A 555 -36.29 21.53 13.64
C PHE A 555 -36.16 23.01 13.21
N PRO A 556 -35.68 23.90 14.06
CA PRO A 556 -35.53 25.32 13.76
C PRO A 556 -34.53 25.53 12.60
N LYS A 557 -34.84 26.52 11.73
CA LYS A 557 -34.00 26.88 10.57
C LYS A 557 -32.82 27.77 10.99
N ASN A 558 -31.76 27.70 10.20
CA ASN A 558 -30.58 28.59 10.30
C ASN A 558 -29.85 28.53 11.66
N ILE A 559 -29.91 27.42 12.36
CA ILE A 559 -29.17 27.24 13.62
C ILE A 559 -27.69 27.17 13.36
N LYS A 560 -26.95 28.14 13.87
CA LYS A 560 -25.49 28.18 13.78
C LYS A 560 -24.86 27.26 14.81
N LEU A 561 -23.71 26.64 14.41
CA LEU A 561 -22.90 25.80 15.25
C LEU A 561 -21.41 26.08 14.93
N ASN A 562 -20.60 26.33 15.95
CA ASN A 562 -19.16 26.39 15.84
C ASN A 562 -18.57 25.51 16.92
N ALA A 563 -17.43 24.85 16.59
CA ALA A 563 -16.77 23.99 17.56
C ALA A 563 -15.24 24.11 17.41
N ASN A 564 -14.57 24.09 18.56
CA ASN A 564 -13.12 23.98 18.65
C ASN A 564 -12.78 22.81 19.56
N SER A 565 -11.77 22.04 19.20
CA SER A 565 -11.27 20.94 20.04
C SER A 565 -9.76 20.84 19.95
N ASP A 566 -9.12 20.77 21.10
CA ASP A 566 -7.72 20.40 21.26
C ASP A 566 -7.65 18.95 21.74
N ILE A 567 -6.85 18.16 21.05
CA ILE A 567 -6.75 16.71 21.27
C ILE A 567 -5.28 16.36 21.51
N ASN A 568 -5.03 15.61 22.57
CA ASN A 568 -3.75 14.97 22.85
C ASN A 568 -3.92 13.46 22.81
N ILE A 569 -3.15 12.80 21.95
CA ILE A 569 -3.23 11.35 21.73
C ILE A 569 -2.01 10.70 22.35
N ALA A 570 -2.23 9.77 23.25
CA ALA A 570 -1.20 8.97 23.88
C ALA A 570 -1.62 7.50 23.94
N ASN A 571 -0.80 6.61 23.40
CA ASN A 571 -1.08 5.17 23.33
C ASN A 571 -2.48 4.87 22.77
N SER A 572 -2.84 5.54 21.67
CA SER A 572 -4.14 5.43 21.01
C SER A 572 -5.35 5.85 21.88
N ILE A 573 -5.13 6.61 22.95
CA ILE A 573 -6.16 7.27 23.74
C ILE A 573 -6.12 8.76 23.40
N ALA A 574 -7.18 9.26 22.77
CA ALA A 574 -7.34 10.67 22.43
C ALA A 574 -8.01 11.42 23.59
N ASN A 575 -7.25 12.19 24.34
CA ASN A 575 -7.75 13.11 25.35
C ASN A 575 -8.08 14.44 24.68
N PHE A 576 -9.32 14.91 24.83
CA PHE A 576 -9.78 16.10 24.15
C PHE A 576 -10.38 17.14 25.10
N ASN A 577 -10.21 18.40 24.71
CA ASN A 577 -10.92 19.55 25.27
C ASN A 577 -11.65 20.25 24.13
N ALA A 578 -12.95 20.38 24.23
CA ALA A 578 -13.76 21.00 23.20
C ALA A 578 -14.71 22.07 23.76
N VAL A 579 -14.96 23.05 22.93
CA VAL A 579 -15.98 24.09 23.14
C VAL A 579 -16.90 24.08 21.94
N ILE A 580 -18.21 24.01 22.20
CA ILE A 580 -19.22 24.07 21.15
C ILE A 580 -20.17 25.24 21.45
N ASN A 581 -20.32 26.12 20.48
CA ASN A 581 -21.24 27.24 20.54
C ASN A 581 -22.33 27.07 19.48
N SER A 582 -23.57 27.15 19.93
CA SER A 582 -24.72 27.05 19.05
C SER A 582 -25.81 28.01 19.49
N ASP A 583 -26.68 28.42 18.55
CA ASP A 583 -27.86 29.25 18.87
C ASP A 583 -28.86 28.54 19.81
N LEU A 584 -28.79 27.22 19.95
CA LEU A 584 -29.66 26.45 20.85
C LEU A 584 -29.02 26.24 22.22
N ALA A 585 -27.75 25.83 22.26
CA ALA A 585 -27.04 25.52 23.48
C ALA A 585 -25.54 25.66 23.29
N ASN A 586 -24.82 26.04 24.32
CA ASN A 586 -23.38 26.12 24.36
C ASN A 586 -22.83 25.04 25.29
N LEU A 587 -21.88 24.25 24.79
CA LEU A 587 -21.00 23.40 25.62
C LEU A 587 -19.75 24.19 25.92
N LYS A 588 -19.67 24.83 27.07
CA LYS A 588 -18.53 25.67 27.48
C LYS A 588 -17.29 24.85 27.78
N LYS A 589 -17.51 23.60 28.17
CA LYS A 589 -16.46 22.66 28.47
C LYS A 589 -16.98 21.27 28.13
N LEU A 590 -16.25 20.62 27.26
CA LEU A 590 -16.44 19.22 26.92
C LEU A 590 -15.05 18.60 26.88
N ASN A 591 -14.67 17.89 27.93
CA ASN A 591 -13.38 17.27 28.07
C ASN A 591 -13.50 15.78 28.38
N GLY A 592 -12.65 14.99 27.78
CA GLY A 592 -12.74 13.56 27.97
C GLY A 592 -11.65 12.78 27.26
N SER A 593 -11.86 11.48 27.14
CA SER A 593 -10.99 10.58 26.46
C SER A 593 -11.77 9.64 25.53
N PHE A 594 -11.21 9.37 24.38
CA PHE A 594 -11.70 8.39 23.43
C PHE A 594 -10.61 7.33 23.21
N ASP A 595 -10.86 6.08 23.59
CA ASP A 595 -10.00 4.95 23.32
C ASP A 595 -10.27 4.46 21.89
N ILE A 596 -9.33 4.71 20.99
CA ILE A 596 -9.44 4.41 19.54
C ILE A 596 -9.55 2.90 19.32
N ASN A 597 -8.82 2.11 20.10
CA ASN A 597 -8.79 0.66 19.95
C ASN A 597 -10.06 -0.02 20.45
N LYS A 598 -10.66 0.50 21.54
CA LYS A 598 -11.88 -0.05 22.15
C LYS A 598 -13.15 0.62 21.64
N ASN A 599 -13.03 1.71 20.88
CA ASN A 599 -14.15 2.53 20.44
C ASN A 599 -15.03 2.97 21.61
N SER A 600 -14.40 3.46 22.69
CA SER A 600 -15.07 3.87 23.90
C SER A 600 -14.79 5.33 24.24
N LEU A 601 -15.84 6.05 24.67
CA LEU A 601 -15.83 7.45 25.03
C LEU A 601 -16.13 7.62 26.53
N ASN A 602 -15.36 8.47 27.19
CA ASN A 602 -15.66 8.98 28.52
C ASN A 602 -15.43 10.50 28.51
N ALA A 603 -16.47 11.29 28.78
CA ALA A 603 -16.38 12.74 28.70
C ALA A 603 -17.22 13.42 29.81
N ASN A 604 -16.72 14.54 30.29
CA ASN A 604 -17.42 15.47 31.15
C ASN A 604 -17.86 16.68 30.33
N TYR A 605 -19.02 17.25 30.64
CA TYR A 605 -19.50 18.41 29.94
C TYR A 605 -20.13 19.47 30.88
N GLU A 606 -20.03 20.72 30.43
CA GLU A 606 -20.77 21.85 30.99
C GLU A 606 -21.57 22.49 29.85
N ALA A 607 -22.89 22.36 29.92
CA ALA A 607 -23.82 22.86 28.92
C ALA A 607 -24.63 24.02 29.44
N PHE A 608 -24.88 25.01 28.61
CA PHE A 608 -25.68 26.17 28.89
C PHE A 608 -26.63 26.46 27.75
N VAL A 609 -27.94 26.47 28.10
CA VAL A 609 -29.01 26.86 27.19
C VAL A 609 -29.46 28.26 27.60
N ASN A 610 -29.15 29.25 26.77
CA ASN A 610 -29.44 30.67 27.03
C ASN A 610 -30.95 30.96 27.04
N ASP A 611 -31.70 30.29 26.19
CA ASP A 611 -33.11 30.54 25.95
C ASP A 611 -33.82 29.20 25.70
N LEU A 612 -34.50 28.73 26.73
CA LEU A 612 -35.24 27.45 26.67
C LEU A 612 -36.38 27.46 25.67
N SER A 613 -36.90 28.66 25.29
CA SER A 613 -37.96 28.77 24.27
C SER A 613 -37.52 28.22 22.91
N LYS A 614 -36.23 28.25 22.60
CA LYS A 614 -35.64 27.70 21.39
C LYS A 614 -35.69 26.17 21.32
N LEU A 615 -35.89 25.52 22.46
CA LEU A 615 -36.03 24.06 22.54
C LEU A 615 -37.50 23.59 22.39
N ALA A 616 -38.41 24.46 22.06
CA ALA A 616 -39.84 24.14 21.93
C ALA A 616 -40.09 23.02 20.90
N PHE A 617 -39.27 22.93 19.87
CA PHE A 617 -39.31 21.84 18.84
C PHE A 617 -39.08 20.46 19.46
N ALA A 618 -38.20 20.37 20.47
CA ALA A 618 -37.87 19.12 21.14
C ALA A 618 -38.87 18.78 22.26
N THR A 619 -39.25 19.78 23.08
CA THR A 619 -40.10 19.60 24.24
C THR A 619 -41.58 19.63 23.95
N GLY A 620 -41.96 20.12 22.75
CA GLY A 620 -43.36 20.34 22.36
C GLY A 620 -43.99 21.56 23.07
N LYS A 621 -43.24 22.28 23.90
CA LYS A 621 -43.71 23.41 24.69
C LYS A 621 -42.66 24.52 24.72
N LYS A 622 -43.12 25.74 24.62
CA LYS A 622 -42.28 26.92 24.80
C LYS A 622 -41.99 27.12 26.28
N MET A 623 -40.74 26.97 26.68
CA MET A 623 -40.28 27.15 28.04
C MET A 623 -39.62 28.52 28.21
N ILE A 624 -39.66 29.05 29.44
CA ILE A 624 -39.08 30.37 29.76
C ILE A 624 -37.82 30.18 30.59
N GLY A 625 -36.80 31.00 30.31
CA GLY A 625 -35.59 31.05 31.10
C GLY A 625 -34.40 30.36 30.47
N SER A 626 -33.36 30.09 31.25
CA SER A 626 -32.12 29.46 30.87
C SER A 626 -31.79 28.29 31.78
N VAL A 627 -30.94 27.38 31.32
CA VAL A 627 -30.49 26.26 32.15
C VAL A 627 -28.99 26.02 31.96
N SER A 628 -28.32 25.74 33.09
CA SER A 628 -26.95 25.26 33.10
C SER A 628 -26.93 23.83 33.62
N LEU A 629 -26.28 22.95 32.91
CA LEU A 629 -26.11 21.53 33.20
C LEU A 629 -24.67 21.15 33.19
N ASN A 630 -24.25 20.27 34.09
CA ASN A 630 -22.97 19.58 34.01
C ASN A 630 -23.18 18.08 34.19
N GLY A 631 -22.28 17.28 33.63
CA GLY A 631 -22.41 15.83 33.72
C GLY A 631 -21.32 15.06 33.03
N GLU A 632 -21.55 13.77 32.95
CA GLU A 632 -20.65 12.83 32.27
C GLU A 632 -21.40 12.10 31.16
N ILE A 633 -20.67 11.71 30.10
CA ILE A 633 -21.12 10.82 29.03
C ILE A 633 -20.13 9.69 28.95
N LYS A 634 -20.61 8.45 29.07
CA LYS A 634 -19.81 7.23 28.85
C LYS A 634 -20.50 6.40 27.78
N LYS A 635 -19.74 6.02 26.74
CA LYS A 635 -20.24 5.21 25.65
C LYS A 635 -19.23 4.15 25.31
N ASP A 636 -19.67 2.94 25.20
CA ASP A 636 -18.93 1.82 24.60
C ASP A 636 -19.73 1.20 23.46
N ALA A 637 -19.33 0.03 22.97
CA ALA A 637 -20.00 -0.66 21.86
C ALA A 637 -21.46 -1.04 22.17
N LYS A 638 -21.85 -1.18 23.46
CA LYS A 638 -23.15 -1.70 23.89
C LYS A 638 -23.94 -0.71 24.71
N ASN A 639 -23.30 0.18 25.46
CA ASN A 639 -23.91 1.00 26.47
C ASN A 639 -23.64 2.48 26.27
N LEU A 640 -24.66 3.28 26.47
CA LEU A 640 -24.60 4.73 26.61
C LEU A 640 -25.08 5.11 28.02
N VAL A 641 -24.23 5.76 28.78
CA VAL A 641 -24.60 6.33 30.07
C VAL A 641 -24.33 7.83 30.02
N ALA A 642 -25.35 8.64 30.34
CA ALA A 642 -25.20 10.07 30.43
C ALA A 642 -25.83 10.58 31.76
N THR A 643 -25.08 11.41 32.46
CA THR A 643 -25.56 12.07 33.67
C THR A 643 -25.73 13.57 33.46
N ALA A 644 -26.65 14.19 34.13
CA ALA A 644 -26.83 15.64 34.18
C ALA A 644 -27.10 16.10 35.59
N ASN A 645 -26.43 17.15 36.02
CA ASN A 645 -26.62 17.80 37.32
C ASN A 645 -26.81 19.30 37.11
N SER A 646 -27.63 19.90 37.93
CA SER A 646 -27.86 21.35 37.91
C SER A 646 -28.47 21.83 39.23
N ASN A 647 -28.18 23.05 39.60
CA ASN A 647 -28.93 23.76 40.62
C ASN A 647 -30.06 24.56 39.96
N LEU A 648 -31.20 23.92 39.79
CA LEU A 648 -32.38 24.54 39.18
C LEU A 648 -33.45 24.81 40.24
N PHE A 649 -34.16 25.92 40.07
CA PHE A 649 -35.32 26.23 40.90
C PHE A 649 -35.03 26.25 42.40
N ASP A 650 -33.83 26.71 42.76
CA ASP A 650 -33.24 26.67 44.11
C ASP A 650 -33.09 25.26 44.71
N GLY A 651 -33.28 24.22 43.94
CA GLY A 651 -33.11 22.81 44.31
C GLY A 651 -32.02 22.10 43.48
N ASN A 652 -31.77 20.82 43.79
CA ASN A 652 -30.78 20.00 43.13
C ASN A 652 -31.44 19.09 42.09
N PHE A 653 -31.11 19.31 40.84
CA PHE A 653 -31.50 18.44 39.74
C PHE A 653 -30.41 17.42 39.44
N LYS A 654 -30.78 16.14 39.32
CA LYS A 654 -29.94 15.06 38.87
C LYS A 654 -30.68 14.20 37.86
N ALA A 655 -30.03 13.86 36.77
CA ALA A 655 -30.56 12.92 35.78
C ALA A 655 -29.51 11.90 35.39
N ASN A 656 -29.95 10.68 35.10
CA ASN A 656 -29.14 9.59 34.59
C ASN A 656 -29.91 8.91 33.46
N LEU A 657 -29.32 8.92 32.29
CA LEU A 657 -29.77 8.18 31.11
C LEU A 657 -28.87 6.95 30.93
N THR A 658 -29.45 5.77 30.95
CA THR A 658 -28.77 4.51 30.61
C THR A 658 -29.49 3.91 29.43
N ASN A 659 -28.81 3.95 28.28
CA ASN A 659 -29.38 3.64 26.97
C ASN A 659 -30.65 4.45 26.73
N GLU A 660 -31.82 3.83 26.74
CA GLU A 660 -33.12 4.46 26.55
C GLU A 660 -33.84 4.84 27.88
N ASN A 661 -33.29 4.46 29.04
CA ASN A 661 -33.94 4.64 30.33
C ASN A 661 -33.39 5.88 31.05
N LEU A 662 -34.22 6.90 31.15
CA LEU A 662 -33.96 8.13 31.90
C LEU A 662 -34.56 8.07 33.29
N LYS A 663 -33.72 8.32 34.29
CA LYS A 663 -34.15 8.59 35.66
C LYS A 663 -33.72 10.01 36.04
N ALA A 664 -34.65 10.85 36.48
CA ALA A 664 -34.35 12.19 36.94
C ALA A 664 -34.93 12.43 38.33
N THR A 665 -34.21 13.17 39.16
CA THR A 665 -34.66 13.61 40.49
C THR A 665 -34.48 15.13 40.61
N PHE A 666 -35.41 15.77 41.27
CA PHE A 666 -35.27 17.13 41.79
C PHE A 666 -35.47 17.07 43.30
N ASP A 667 -34.48 17.56 44.02
CA ASP A 667 -34.53 17.61 45.48
C ASP A 667 -34.73 19.06 45.93
N LYS A 668 -35.74 19.31 46.75
CA LYS A 668 -36.06 20.60 47.37
C LYS A 668 -36.20 21.78 46.39
N PHE A 669 -36.85 21.55 45.26
CA PHE A 669 -37.02 22.59 44.24
C PHE A 669 -38.26 23.47 44.52
N LYS A 670 -38.21 24.72 44.12
CA LYS A 670 -39.39 25.64 44.19
C LYS A 670 -40.35 25.36 43.02
N ILE A 671 -41.54 24.96 43.30
CA ILE A 671 -42.58 24.55 42.38
C ILE A 671 -42.96 25.71 41.47
N GLU A 672 -43.12 26.91 42.00
CA GLU A 672 -43.47 28.13 41.25
C GLU A 672 -42.38 28.42 40.13
N LYS A 673 -41.14 28.18 40.41
CA LYS A 673 -40.07 28.35 39.36
C LYS A 673 -40.16 27.33 38.25
N LEU A 674 -40.51 26.07 38.59
CA LEU A 674 -40.72 25.02 37.56
C LEU A 674 -41.98 25.36 36.75
N THR A 675 -43.12 25.75 37.39
CA THR A 675 -44.31 26.10 36.64
C THR A 675 -44.13 27.37 35.81
N HIS A 676 -43.36 28.34 36.27
CA HIS A 676 -42.96 29.52 35.50
C HIS A 676 -42.14 29.13 34.27
N MET A 677 -41.11 28.27 34.44
CA MET A 677 -40.33 27.77 33.29
C MET A 677 -41.22 27.07 32.27
N LEU A 678 -42.16 26.27 32.73
CA LEU A 678 -43.09 25.53 31.86
C LEU A 678 -44.20 26.41 31.26
N ASP A 679 -44.20 27.73 31.55
CA ASP A 679 -45.24 28.65 31.14
C ASP A 679 -46.63 28.15 31.55
N PHE A 680 -46.71 27.58 32.78
CA PHE A 680 -47.95 27.30 33.45
C PHE A 680 -48.35 28.50 34.35
N GLY A 681 -49.57 28.64 34.61
CA GLY A 681 -50.00 29.69 35.58
C GLY A 681 -49.37 29.45 36.96
N GLU A 682 -49.05 30.53 37.65
CA GLU A 682 -48.48 30.46 38.99
C GLU A 682 -49.66 30.26 40.01
N PHE A 683 -50.20 29.05 40.11
CA PHE A 683 -51.29 28.70 40.91
C PHE A 683 -50.93 27.95 42.22
N TYR A 684 -49.64 27.65 42.39
CA TYR A 684 -49.11 26.95 43.56
C TYR A 684 -47.62 27.30 43.77
N GLU A 685 -47.31 27.68 44.99
CA GLU A 685 -45.93 27.87 45.42
C GLU A 685 -45.59 26.92 46.55
N GLY A 686 -44.35 26.43 46.60
CA GLY A 686 -43.91 25.48 47.63
C GLY A 686 -42.59 24.80 47.25
N ILE A 687 -42.13 23.94 48.17
CA ILE A 687 -40.91 23.15 48.00
C ILE A 687 -41.32 21.70 47.80
N GLY A 688 -40.86 21.12 46.76
CA GLY A 688 -41.14 19.73 46.38
C GLY A 688 -39.92 18.91 46.05
N ASP A 689 -40.07 17.60 46.08
CA ASP A 689 -39.14 16.58 45.62
C ASP A 689 -39.78 15.82 44.44
N LEU A 690 -39.06 15.66 43.32
CA LEU A 690 -39.57 14.96 42.14
C LEU A 690 -38.70 13.77 41.83
N VAL A 691 -39.32 12.63 41.56
CA VAL A 691 -38.72 11.47 40.93
C VAL A 691 -39.43 11.21 39.61
N PHE A 692 -38.67 11.10 38.54
CA PHE A 692 -39.14 10.93 37.17
C PHE A 692 -38.39 9.78 36.51
N ASN A 693 -39.11 8.79 35.98
CA ASN A 693 -38.59 7.67 35.22
C ASN A 693 -39.20 7.69 33.83
N TYR A 694 -38.42 7.56 32.78
CA TYR A 694 -38.94 7.64 31.43
C TYR A 694 -38.08 6.78 30.45
N ASN A 695 -38.76 5.94 29.70
CA ASN A 695 -38.12 5.23 28.58
C ASN A 695 -38.32 6.04 27.28
N THR A 696 -37.23 6.55 26.74
CA THR A 696 -37.23 7.48 25.57
C THR A 696 -37.70 6.79 24.30
N LEU A 697 -37.42 5.47 24.14
CA LEU A 697 -37.82 4.68 22.98
C LEU A 697 -39.32 4.33 23.04
N ALA A 698 -39.79 3.81 24.18
CA ALA A 698 -41.17 3.45 24.39
C ALA A 698 -42.10 4.67 24.59
N GLN A 699 -41.50 5.84 24.87
CA GLN A 699 -42.20 7.09 25.24
C GLN A 699 -43.19 6.90 26.43
N LYS A 700 -42.75 6.10 27.40
CA LYS A 700 -43.53 5.80 28.63
C LYS A 700 -42.72 6.10 29.87
N GLY A 701 -43.40 6.52 30.91
CA GLY A 701 -42.75 6.81 32.16
C GLY A 701 -43.71 7.02 33.30
N ASP A 702 -43.18 7.33 34.45
CA ASP A 702 -43.90 7.66 35.67
C ASP A 702 -43.20 8.81 36.41
N PHE A 703 -43.92 9.50 37.23
CA PHE A 703 -43.39 10.52 38.09
C PHE A 703 -44.09 10.57 39.44
N ASN A 704 -43.34 11.00 40.42
CA ASN A 704 -43.82 11.31 41.78
C ASN A 704 -43.25 12.67 42.21
N VAL A 705 -44.13 13.58 42.59
CA VAL A 705 -43.80 14.85 43.25
C VAL A 705 -44.30 14.78 44.62
N ASP A 706 -43.45 14.85 45.62
CA ASP A 706 -43.79 14.97 47.03
C ASP A 706 -43.60 16.46 47.46
N ILE A 707 -44.56 17.08 48.06
CA ILE A 707 -44.57 18.51 48.37
C ILE A 707 -44.66 18.66 49.86
N ASN A 708 -43.63 19.21 50.48
CA ASN A 708 -43.53 19.29 51.98
C ASN A 708 -44.24 20.49 52.53
N GLU A 709 -44.12 21.62 51.91
CA GLU A 709 -44.85 22.83 52.27
C GLU A 709 -45.28 23.57 51.00
N GLY A 710 -46.51 23.93 50.93
CA GLY A 710 -46.97 24.69 49.79
C GLY A 710 -48.34 25.39 50.06
N ARG A 711 -48.63 26.36 49.20
CA ARG A 711 -49.88 27.06 49.23
C ARG A 711 -50.39 27.38 47.82
N LEU A 712 -51.69 27.50 47.73
CA LEU A 712 -52.26 27.95 46.47
C LEU A 712 -52.12 29.48 46.35
N THR A 713 -51.77 29.91 45.13
CA THR A 713 -51.65 31.33 44.79
C THR A 713 -53.01 31.88 44.32
N PRO A 714 -53.25 33.21 44.33
CA PRO A 714 -54.45 33.80 43.78
C PRO A 714 -54.69 33.45 42.36
N SER A 715 -55.82 32.83 42.03
CA SER A 715 -56.15 32.34 40.69
C SER A 715 -57.66 32.30 40.50
N LYS A 716 -58.17 32.12 39.29
CA LYS A 716 -59.60 31.93 39.07
C LYS A 716 -60.19 30.79 39.91
N LEU A 717 -59.46 29.71 40.08
CA LEU A 717 -59.82 28.53 40.86
C LEU A 717 -59.88 28.91 42.37
N THR A 718 -58.84 29.53 42.87
CA THR A 718 -58.80 29.88 44.31
C THR A 718 -59.79 30.93 44.64
N THR A 719 -60.03 31.88 43.74
CA THR A 719 -61.10 32.88 43.94
C THR A 719 -62.52 32.22 43.99
N ALA A 720 -62.81 31.31 43.08
CA ALA A 720 -64.05 30.57 43.05
C ALA A 720 -64.26 29.72 44.30
N ILE A 721 -63.24 29.02 44.77
CA ILE A 721 -63.27 28.22 45.96
C ILE A 721 -63.43 29.12 47.20
N SER A 722 -62.71 30.24 47.26
CA SER A 722 -62.78 31.18 48.37
C SER A 722 -64.15 31.83 48.49
N ILE A 723 -64.77 32.16 47.34
CA ILE A 723 -66.16 32.64 47.34
C ILE A 723 -67.10 31.56 47.84
N ALA A 724 -66.99 30.37 47.35
CA ALA A 724 -67.81 29.21 47.70
C ALA A 724 -67.67 28.80 49.19
N THR A 725 -66.52 28.92 49.74
CA THR A 725 -66.20 28.52 51.12
C THR A 725 -66.23 29.66 52.10
N GLN A 726 -66.28 30.93 51.63
CA GLN A 726 -66.14 32.17 52.45
C GLN A 726 -64.79 32.19 53.18
N LYS A 727 -63.75 31.50 52.67
CA LYS A 727 -62.44 31.44 53.25
C LYS A 727 -61.38 31.74 52.20
N ASP A 728 -60.41 32.52 52.58
CA ASP A 728 -59.22 32.73 51.73
C ASP A 728 -58.29 31.49 51.78
N ILE A 729 -58.53 30.60 50.83
CA ILE A 729 -57.75 29.31 50.70
C ILE A 729 -56.30 29.50 50.30
N THR A 730 -55.94 30.72 49.90
CA THR A 730 -54.52 31.04 49.59
C THR A 730 -53.64 31.16 50.83
N LYS A 731 -54.29 31.25 52.03
CA LYS A 731 -53.62 31.28 53.33
C LYS A 731 -53.40 29.91 53.97
N GLU A 732 -54.01 28.86 53.38
CA GLU A 732 -53.85 27.50 53.88
C GLU A 732 -52.51 26.93 53.38
N ILE A 733 -51.76 26.38 54.32
CA ILE A 733 -50.49 25.70 54.06
C ILE A 733 -50.76 24.21 53.99
N PHE A 734 -50.42 23.62 52.84
CA PHE A 734 -50.53 22.19 52.60
C PHE A 734 -49.21 21.52 52.95
N ASN A 735 -49.19 20.72 54.03
CA ASN A 735 -47.93 20.13 54.54
C ASN A 735 -47.69 18.69 54.15
N ASP A 736 -48.65 18.01 53.57
CA ASP A 736 -48.50 16.62 53.10
C ASP A 736 -49.20 16.49 51.75
N SER A 737 -48.49 16.79 50.67
CA SER A 737 -49.06 16.81 49.35
C SER A 737 -48.25 16.00 48.41
N TYR A 738 -48.92 15.35 47.44
CA TYR A 738 -48.23 14.63 46.37
C TYR A 738 -48.97 14.75 45.04
N VAL A 739 -48.19 14.60 43.96
CA VAL A 739 -48.72 14.39 42.60
C VAL A 739 -47.98 13.17 42.01
N LYS A 740 -48.73 12.12 41.72
CA LYS A 740 -48.18 10.88 41.13
C LYS A 740 -48.87 10.56 39.85
N GLY A 741 -48.11 10.23 38.80
CA GLY A 741 -48.70 9.96 37.50
C GLY A 741 -47.84 9.09 36.56
N ALA A 742 -48.46 8.74 35.46
CA ALA A 742 -47.83 8.01 34.40
C ALA A 742 -47.91 8.80 33.08
N ILE A 743 -46.95 8.62 32.23
CA ILE A 743 -46.85 9.21 30.92
C ILE A 743 -46.89 8.10 29.88
N ASN A 744 -47.74 8.23 28.88
CA ASN A 744 -47.81 7.32 27.77
C ASN A 744 -47.98 8.10 26.47
N GLN A 745 -46.89 8.18 25.64
CA GLN A 745 -46.87 8.84 24.33
C GLN A 745 -47.41 10.28 24.33
N GLY A 746 -47.15 11.02 25.44
CA GLY A 746 -47.54 12.40 25.61
C GLY A 746 -48.83 12.60 26.37
N LEU A 747 -49.63 11.57 26.66
CA LEU A 747 -50.75 11.62 27.57
C LEU A 747 -50.25 11.38 29.01
N VAL A 748 -50.46 12.34 29.89
CA VAL A 748 -50.14 12.25 31.31
C VAL A 748 -51.45 11.96 32.06
N GLU A 749 -51.49 10.85 32.81
CA GLU A 749 -52.55 10.55 33.79
C GLU A 749 -51.96 10.66 35.19
N PHE A 750 -52.63 11.40 36.07
CA PHE A 750 -52.09 11.62 37.40
C PHE A 750 -53.18 11.67 38.49
N LYS A 751 -52.76 11.40 39.72
CA LYS A 751 -53.53 11.63 40.93
C LYS A 751 -52.76 12.58 41.85
N SER A 752 -53.45 13.36 42.57
CA SER A 752 -52.90 14.31 43.57
C SER A 752 -53.72 14.36 44.83
N GLN A 753 -53.01 14.50 45.94
CA GLN A 753 -53.59 14.79 47.20
C GLN A 753 -52.83 15.96 47.84
N MET A 754 -53.58 16.95 48.36
CA MET A 754 -53.05 18.10 49.09
C MET A 754 -53.79 18.19 50.38
N LYS A 755 -53.11 18.21 51.53
CA LYS A 755 -53.70 18.25 52.88
C LYS A 755 -53.23 19.46 53.62
N ALA A 756 -54.20 20.23 54.15
CA ALA A 756 -54.01 21.31 55.07
C ALA A 756 -54.87 21.09 56.32
N PRO A 757 -54.62 21.75 57.46
CA PRO A 757 -55.37 21.52 58.72
C PRO A 757 -56.89 21.65 58.61
N LYS A 758 -57.39 22.44 57.68
CA LYS A 758 -58.78 22.70 57.45
C LYS A 758 -59.26 22.41 56.00
N MET A 759 -58.46 21.86 55.18
CA MET A 759 -58.80 21.66 53.78
C MET A 759 -57.98 20.51 53.15
N ASP A 760 -58.66 19.65 52.42
CA ASP A 760 -58.06 18.68 51.55
C ASP A 760 -58.46 18.89 50.10
N LEU A 761 -57.49 18.72 49.17
CA LEU A 761 -57.73 18.71 47.70
C LEU A 761 -57.30 17.34 47.19
N ASN A 762 -58.25 16.65 46.53
CA ASN A 762 -57.96 15.32 45.97
C ASN A 762 -58.28 15.27 44.45
N VAL A 763 -57.33 14.86 43.69
CA VAL A 763 -57.50 14.52 42.25
C VAL A 763 -57.36 13.03 42.13
N THR A 764 -58.43 12.33 41.80
CA THR A 764 -58.43 10.87 41.66
C THR A 764 -57.88 10.42 40.29
N LYS A 765 -58.20 11.17 39.26
CA LYS A 765 -57.71 10.91 37.84
C LYS A 765 -57.72 12.22 37.06
N GLY A 766 -56.60 12.93 37.10
CA GLY A 766 -56.36 14.07 36.24
C GLY A 766 -55.67 13.59 34.90
N THR A 767 -55.96 14.29 33.83
CA THR A 767 -55.30 14.06 32.55
C THR A 767 -54.73 15.36 31.98
N LEU A 768 -53.57 15.26 31.36
CA LEU A 768 -52.94 16.32 30.58
C LEU A 768 -52.41 15.74 29.28
N ASP A 769 -52.89 16.24 28.15
CA ASP A 769 -52.29 15.99 26.86
C ASP A 769 -51.18 17.01 26.61
N THR A 770 -49.92 16.57 26.64
CA THR A 770 -48.76 17.47 26.47
C THR A 770 -48.68 18.06 25.08
N LYS A 771 -49.28 17.44 24.07
CA LYS A 771 -49.27 17.89 22.66
C LYS A 771 -50.28 19.02 22.40
N THR A 772 -51.47 18.92 23.01
CA THR A 772 -52.56 19.90 22.83
C THR A 772 -52.70 20.85 24.01
N SER A 773 -51.95 20.58 25.11
CA SER A 773 -52.08 21.28 26.40
C SER A 773 -53.46 21.18 27.02
N LYS A 774 -54.33 20.27 26.56
CA LYS A 774 -55.66 20.04 27.11
C LYS A 774 -55.57 19.34 28.44
N ILE A 775 -56.41 19.81 29.39
CA ILE A 775 -56.50 19.25 30.72
C ILE A 775 -57.94 18.83 31.03
N ASN A 776 -58.06 17.78 31.85
CA ASN A 776 -59.29 17.40 32.49
C ASN A 776 -58.92 16.89 33.87
N ILE A 777 -59.21 17.70 34.88
CA ILE A 777 -58.76 17.49 36.27
C ILE A 777 -60.01 17.56 37.21
N PRO A 778 -60.65 16.44 37.53
CA PRO A 778 -61.68 16.38 38.50
C PRO A 778 -61.05 16.50 39.89
N VAL A 779 -61.46 17.51 40.64
CA VAL A 779 -60.95 17.86 41.95
C VAL A 779 -62.07 17.69 42.98
N LEU A 780 -61.86 16.88 44.04
CA LEU A 780 -62.65 16.82 45.20
C LEU A 780 -62.02 17.70 46.27
N ILE A 781 -62.73 18.71 46.74
CA ILE A 781 -62.29 19.67 47.72
C ILE A 781 -63.12 19.45 48.99
N ASN A 782 -62.48 19.09 50.11
CA ASN A 782 -63.06 19.00 51.42
C ASN A 782 -62.64 20.20 52.23
N VAL A 783 -63.58 21.01 52.67
CA VAL A 783 -63.36 22.17 53.58
C VAL A 783 -64.16 21.97 54.80
N GLU A 784 -63.50 21.74 55.93
CA GLU A 784 -64.08 21.55 57.30
C GLU A 784 -65.11 20.42 57.42
N LYS A 785 -65.93 20.07 56.64
CA LYS A 785 -66.94 18.99 56.59
C LYS A 785 -67.86 19.12 55.37
N THR A 786 -67.42 19.97 54.37
CA THR A 786 -68.16 20.20 53.15
C THR A 786 -67.39 19.71 51.96
N ASP A 787 -67.91 18.74 51.24
CA ASP A 787 -67.34 18.25 49.99
C ASP A 787 -67.81 19.07 48.82
N ILE A 788 -66.84 19.55 48.03
CA ILE A 788 -67.05 20.33 46.83
C ILE A 788 -66.43 19.65 45.68
N ALA A 789 -67.23 19.22 44.70
CA ALA A 789 -66.67 18.67 43.46
C ALA A 789 -66.53 19.79 42.45
N ALA A 790 -65.33 19.90 41.90
CA ALA A 790 -64.98 20.80 40.81
C ALA A 790 -64.30 20.02 39.67
N ASN A 791 -64.43 20.44 38.42
CA ASN A 791 -63.76 19.93 37.32
C ASN A 791 -63.05 21.05 36.58
N VAL A 792 -61.69 20.95 36.46
CA VAL A 792 -60.88 21.90 35.71
C VAL A 792 -60.63 21.34 34.32
N THR A 793 -61.12 21.99 33.28
CA THR A 793 -61.02 21.63 31.87
C THR A 793 -60.36 22.77 31.07
N GLY A 794 -60.33 22.66 29.76
CA GLY A 794 -59.69 23.64 28.85
C GLY A 794 -58.24 23.36 28.60
N THR A 795 -57.41 24.35 28.71
CA THR A 795 -55.94 24.18 28.51
C THR A 795 -55.16 24.67 29.74
N THR A 796 -53.90 24.30 29.83
CA THR A 796 -53.01 24.74 30.92
C THR A 796 -52.91 26.28 31.02
N LYS A 797 -53.13 27.01 29.91
CA LYS A 797 -53.11 28.49 29.84
C LYS A 797 -54.43 29.11 30.06
N ASP A 798 -55.51 28.46 29.69
CA ASP A 798 -56.89 28.94 29.87
C ASP A 798 -57.80 27.85 30.55
N PRO A 799 -57.56 27.59 31.80
CA PRO A 799 -58.33 26.60 32.54
C PRO A 799 -59.74 27.12 32.76
N LYS A 800 -60.74 26.25 32.56
CA LYS A 800 -62.18 26.50 32.87
C LYS A 800 -62.55 25.67 34.08
N VAL A 801 -63.10 26.30 35.05
CA VAL A 801 -63.50 25.65 36.32
C VAL A 801 -65.00 25.50 36.34
N ASN A 802 -65.51 24.28 36.46
CA ASN A 802 -66.87 23.92 36.68
C ASN A 802 -67.05 23.35 38.08
N VAL A 803 -67.86 24.01 38.94
CA VAL A 803 -68.24 23.58 40.30
C VAL A 803 -69.56 22.91 40.26
N SER A 804 -69.70 21.70 40.73
CA SER A 804 -70.88 20.86 40.63
C SER A 804 -71.57 20.63 42.00
N SER A 805 -72.07 21.65 42.70
CA SER A 805 -72.89 21.38 43.83
C SER A 805 -74.03 22.43 43.95
N LYS A 806 -75.28 21.96 44.06
CA LYS A 806 -76.38 22.79 44.29
C LYS A 806 -76.21 23.67 45.60
N TYR A 807 -75.44 23.20 46.53
CA TYR A 807 -75.07 23.89 47.74
C TYR A 807 -74.10 25.07 47.48
N LEU A 808 -73.20 24.87 46.59
CA LEU A 808 -72.25 25.89 46.13
C LEU A 808 -72.94 26.93 45.28
N GLU A 809 -73.83 26.52 44.39
CA GLU A 809 -74.65 27.47 43.65
C GLU A 809 -75.46 28.40 44.56
N GLN A 810 -76.15 27.88 45.57
CA GLN A 810 -76.93 28.66 46.55
C GLN A 810 -76.01 29.49 47.46
N LYS A 811 -74.86 29.00 47.92
CA LYS A 811 -73.90 29.83 48.69
C LYS A 811 -73.18 30.87 47.83
N LEU A 812 -72.85 30.54 46.56
CA LEU A 812 -72.29 31.49 45.62
C LEU A 812 -73.29 32.65 45.38
N GLU A 813 -74.54 32.30 45.10
CA GLU A 813 -75.60 33.31 44.97
C GLU A 813 -75.72 34.20 46.23
N LYS A 814 -75.75 33.60 47.44
CA LYS A 814 -75.81 34.36 48.71
C LYS A 814 -74.53 35.18 49.00
N ALA A 815 -73.39 34.73 48.54
CA ALA A 815 -72.10 35.43 48.72
C ALA A 815 -71.89 36.53 47.68
N ILE A 816 -72.47 36.39 46.50
CA ILE A 816 -72.55 37.40 45.46
C ILE A 816 -73.55 38.49 45.91
N ASP A 817 -74.72 38.12 46.43
CA ASP A 817 -75.72 39.05 47.03
C ASP A 817 -75.14 39.81 48.20
N LYS A 818 -74.45 39.13 49.15
CA LYS A 818 -73.80 39.86 50.31
C LYS A 818 -72.59 40.68 49.88
N GLY A 819 -71.82 40.25 48.82
CA GLY A 819 -70.71 41.02 48.26
C GLY A 819 -71.20 42.28 47.54
N LEU A 820 -72.30 42.17 46.79
CA LEU A 820 -72.98 43.27 46.18
C LEU A 820 -73.61 44.23 47.19
N ASP A 821 -74.22 43.65 48.21
CA ASP A 821 -74.79 44.46 49.34
C ASP A 821 -73.68 45.22 50.09
N LYS A 822 -72.50 44.69 50.17
CA LYS A 822 -71.38 45.40 50.80
C LYS A 822 -70.73 46.44 49.87
N LEU A 823 -70.81 46.24 48.59
CA LEU A 823 -70.34 47.20 47.56
C LEU A 823 -71.37 48.34 47.32
N LEU A 824 -72.68 48.05 47.46
CA LEU A 824 -73.73 48.94 47.23
C LEU A 824 -74.31 49.56 48.51
N GLY A 825 -74.00 48.96 49.71
CA GLY A 825 -74.61 49.31 51.00
C GLY A 825 -73.73 50.19 51.85
N GLY A 826 -73.70 51.44 51.61
CA GLY A 826 -73.13 52.48 52.50
C GLY A 826 -73.66 53.84 52.29
N LYS A 827 -74.98 54.02 52.55
CA LYS A 827 -75.53 55.17 53.15
C LYS A 827 -77.08 55.13 53.10
N LYS A 828 -77.70 54.83 54.23
CA LYS A 828 -79.05 55.29 54.52
C LYS A 828 -78.90 56.43 55.47
N ASP A 829 -79.15 57.63 54.96
CA ASP A 829 -79.64 58.73 55.70
C ASP A 829 -80.82 59.41 54.97
N ASN A 830 -81.80 59.58 55.73
CA ASN A 830 -83.18 60.14 55.39
C ASN A 830 -83.17 61.38 54.48
N ALA A 831 -83.95 61.32 53.44
CA ALA A 831 -84.89 62.39 53.15
C ALA A 831 -85.83 62.01 52.04
N ASN A 832 -87.09 62.34 52.29
CA ASN A 832 -88.32 62.26 51.49
C ASN A 832 -88.12 62.69 50.00
N ASN A 833 -88.96 62.06 49.23
CA ASN A 833 -89.74 62.44 48.10
C ASN A 833 -89.26 61.99 46.68
N ASN A 834 -90.23 61.25 46.19
CA ASN A 834 -90.56 61.12 44.78
C ASN A 834 -89.49 61.27 43.72
N LEU A 835 -89.24 60.20 43.03
CA LEU A 835 -89.47 60.11 41.60
C LEU A 835 -88.91 58.80 41.06
N ASN A 836 -89.76 58.02 40.51
CA ASN A 836 -89.72 57.12 39.37
C ASN A 836 -88.59 56.10 39.21
N SER A 837 -88.92 54.88 39.47
CA SER A 837 -88.89 53.74 38.49
C SER A 837 -87.70 53.45 37.61
N ASN A 838 -86.51 54.06 37.74
CA ASN A 838 -85.37 53.72 36.92
C ASN A 838 -84.14 53.13 37.66
N GLU A 839 -84.09 53.30 39.01
CA GLU A 839 -82.95 52.80 39.80
C GLU A 839 -83.00 51.26 39.98
N ASN A 840 -84.16 50.64 39.96
CA ASN A 840 -84.28 49.15 40.07
C ASN A 840 -83.85 48.46 38.79
N ARG A 841 -83.88 49.11 37.60
CA ARG A 841 -83.34 48.48 36.30
C ARG A 841 -81.87 48.58 36.20
N GLU A 842 -81.17 49.57 36.72
CA GLU A 842 -79.75 49.69 36.73
C GLU A 842 -79.09 48.72 37.76
N GLU A 843 -79.76 48.60 38.95
CA GLU A 843 -79.29 47.69 39.99
C GLU A 843 -79.46 46.21 39.58
N ASP A 844 -80.53 45.84 38.95
CA ASP A 844 -80.80 44.52 38.39
C ASP A 844 -79.92 44.25 37.19
N SER A 845 -79.59 45.24 36.37
CA SER A 845 -78.72 45.15 35.25
C SER A 845 -77.18 44.96 35.65
N LEU A 846 -76.83 45.66 36.75
CA LEU A 846 -75.51 45.53 37.37
C LEU A 846 -75.35 44.15 38.04
N LYS A 847 -76.40 43.73 38.75
CA LYS A 847 -76.50 42.40 39.39
C LYS A 847 -76.46 41.31 38.31
N ASP A 848 -77.20 41.45 37.21
CA ASP A 848 -77.13 40.48 36.11
C ASP A 848 -75.84 40.56 35.31
N GLY A 849 -75.25 41.74 35.19
CA GLY A 849 -73.89 41.89 34.57
C GLY A 849 -72.78 41.20 35.33
N VAL A 850 -72.76 41.39 36.67
CA VAL A 850 -71.80 40.74 37.55
C VAL A 850 -72.08 39.22 37.64
N LYS A 851 -73.41 38.84 37.64
CA LYS A 851 -73.80 37.42 37.60
C LYS A 851 -73.40 36.71 36.31
N ASN A 852 -73.48 37.40 35.16
CA ASN A 852 -73.07 36.90 33.86
C ASN A 852 -71.57 36.92 33.73
N LEU A 853 -70.78 37.86 34.25
CA LEU A 853 -69.34 37.84 34.33
C LEU A 853 -68.83 36.70 35.17
N LEU A 854 -69.50 36.48 36.32
CA LEU A 854 -69.14 35.33 37.22
C LEU A 854 -69.51 33.97 36.61
N LYS A 855 -70.61 33.84 35.85
CA LYS A 855 -70.99 32.65 35.08
C LYS A 855 -70.05 32.38 33.93
N GLY A 856 -69.36 33.37 33.37
CA GLY A 856 -68.32 33.21 32.33
C GLY A 856 -66.96 32.79 32.91
N PHE A 857 -66.80 32.82 34.24
CA PHE A 857 -65.58 32.38 34.91
C PHE A 857 -65.67 30.91 35.36
N PHE A 858 -66.86 30.34 35.37
CA PHE A 858 -67.19 29.00 35.77
C PHE A 858 -67.75 28.23 34.52
#